data_69893710f14c080a69cf13ab315e1ebd
#
_entry.id   69893710f14c080a69cf13ab315e1ebd
#
_cell.length_a   1.000
_cell.length_b   1.000
_cell.length_c   1.000
_cell.angle_alpha   90.00
_cell.angle_beta   90.00
_cell.angle_gamma   90.00
#
_symmetry.space_group_name_H-M   'P 1'
#
loop_
_entity.id
_entity.type
_entity.pdbx_description
1 polymer ?
#
loop_
_entity_poly.entity_id
_entity_poly.type
_entity_poly.pdbx_seq_one_letter_code
_entity_poly.pdbx_strand_id
1 'polypeptide(L)'
;MAQRLAELLGEKPGETVGYRMRAESCVGPNTRLEVVTEGILTRMIQRDPELSGVGLAILDEFHERSLQADLALALLLDVQQGLRDDLKLLIMSATLDNERLQKLLPEAPVIVSEGRAFPVERRFLPLPAHQRFDEAVAIAAAELLRSENGSMLLFLPGVGEIQRVQERLAERVASDVVLCPLYGALPLSEQRKAILPVPAGMRKVVLATNIAETSLTIEGIRLVVDSAQERVARFDARTGLTRLVTQRISQASMTQRAGRAGRLEPGICLHLLAKEQAERAAAQGDPEILQSDLSSLLLELLQWGCQDPAQLSWLDLPPATNLAAARRLLTDLSALEGDRLSAHGRKMAALGNDPRLAAMLTAAEDADGAATAAKLAAILEEPPRGGNSDLSAAFARQQGNWQQRAQQLMKRLAVRGGQPDADSIAALLASAFADRIAHRRGQEGRYQLANGMGAMLDADDALSRHEWLIAPLLLQGSASPDARILLALPVDIHALIEQCPALVRRSDTVEWDEAPGTLKAWRRTCIGRLVIKTQPLAKPAEEELHQAMLNGIREKGLNVLNWTPEAEQLRLRLHCAAQWLPEEAWPAVDEASLLASLERWLLPQMAGVHSLRALKALDVRQALQNWLPWPLRQKLDSELPTHYTVPTGSRIAIRYHDVNPPALAVRMQEMFGEATTPTIAQGRVPLVLELLSPAQRPLQITRDLGAFWQGSYREVQKEMKGRYPKHVWPDDPANTAPTRRTKKYS
;
A
#
# COMPACT_ATOMS: atom_id res chain seq x y z
N MET A 1 5.30 -9.22 -37.57
CA MET A 1 4.43 -8.27 -38.32
C MET A 1 5.21 -7.46 -39.34
N ALA A 2 6.26 -6.74 -38.99
CA ALA A 2 7.03 -5.89 -39.92
C ALA A 2 7.59 -6.67 -41.12
N GLN A 3 8.16 -7.84 -40.91
CA GLN A 3 8.66 -8.71 -41.99
C GLN A 3 7.55 -9.08 -42.99
N ARG A 4 6.38 -9.46 -42.50
CA ARG A 4 5.23 -9.82 -43.32
C ARG A 4 4.71 -8.65 -44.14
N LEU A 5 4.64 -7.48 -43.54
CA LEU A 5 4.21 -6.26 -44.24
C LEU A 5 5.21 -5.85 -45.32
N ALA A 6 6.51 -5.99 -45.04
CA ALA A 6 7.58 -5.74 -46.03
C ALA A 6 7.51 -6.74 -47.19
N GLU A 7 7.33 -8.03 -46.92
CA GLU A 7 7.16 -9.08 -47.92
C GLU A 7 5.97 -8.80 -48.84
N LEU A 8 4.85 -8.31 -48.31
CA LEU A 8 3.68 -7.94 -49.11
C LEU A 8 3.98 -6.81 -50.11
N LEU A 9 4.95 -5.95 -49.80
CA LEU A 9 5.43 -4.90 -50.70
C LEU A 9 6.59 -5.35 -51.60
N GLY A 10 7.05 -6.60 -51.46
CA GLY A 10 8.23 -7.07 -52.17
C GLY A 10 9.54 -6.47 -51.69
N GLU A 11 9.58 -6.02 -50.46
CA GLU A 11 10.71 -5.31 -49.83
C GLU A 11 11.25 -6.08 -48.64
N LYS A 12 12.43 -5.66 -48.16
CA LYS A 12 12.99 -6.11 -46.89
C LYS A 12 12.63 -5.12 -45.82
N PRO A 13 12.53 -5.54 -44.53
CA PRO A 13 12.39 -4.62 -43.40
C PRO A 13 13.52 -3.57 -43.38
N GLY A 14 13.18 -2.33 -43.07
CA GLY A 14 14.11 -1.21 -43.08
C GLY A 14 13.97 -0.29 -44.30
N GLU A 15 13.18 -0.65 -45.27
CA GLU A 15 12.80 0.16 -46.43
C GLU A 15 11.52 0.94 -46.12
N THR A 16 10.40 0.68 -46.79
CA THR A 16 9.13 1.35 -46.50
C THR A 16 8.56 0.95 -45.14
N VAL A 17 8.73 -0.30 -44.75
CA VAL A 17 8.33 -0.85 -43.45
C VAL A 17 9.55 -1.13 -42.58
N GLY A 18 9.61 -0.52 -41.42
CA GLY A 18 10.65 -0.76 -40.43
C GLY A 18 10.09 -1.18 -39.10
N TYR A 19 10.97 -1.51 -38.17
CA TYR A 19 10.58 -1.85 -36.81
C TYR A 19 11.61 -1.35 -35.80
N ARG A 20 11.12 -1.11 -34.57
CA ARG A 20 11.96 -0.79 -33.40
C ARG A 20 11.55 -1.66 -32.24
N MET A 21 12.50 -2.37 -31.69
CA MET A 21 12.37 -3.18 -30.49
C MET A 21 13.43 -2.78 -29.49
N ARG A 22 13.31 -3.26 -28.26
CA ARG A 22 14.28 -2.97 -27.19
C ARG A 22 15.72 -3.33 -27.58
N ALA A 23 15.91 -4.49 -28.22
CA ALA A 23 17.22 -5.04 -28.58
C ALA A 23 17.63 -4.77 -30.01
N GLU A 24 16.73 -4.43 -30.92
CA GLU A 24 16.96 -4.37 -32.34
C GLU A 24 16.12 -3.28 -33.01
N SER A 25 16.73 -2.54 -33.91
CA SER A 25 16.04 -1.57 -34.78
C SER A 25 16.42 -1.79 -36.22
N CYS A 26 15.42 -1.68 -37.09
CA CYS A 26 15.63 -1.78 -38.53
C CYS A 26 14.74 -0.73 -39.22
N VAL A 27 15.23 0.47 -39.33
CA VAL A 27 14.55 1.61 -39.94
C VAL A 27 15.53 2.35 -40.86
N GLY A 28 15.01 2.97 -41.91
CA GLY A 28 15.81 3.73 -42.87
C GLY A 28 15.18 5.10 -43.16
N PRO A 29 15.84 5.94 -43.98
CA PRO A 29 15.36 7.28 -44.28
C PRO A 29 14.03 7.30 -45.06
N ASN A 30 13.69 6.20 -45.75
CA ASN A 30 12.47 6.07 -46.52
C ASN A 30 11.36 5.29 -45.79
N THR A 31 11.56 4.93 -44.52
CA THR A 31 10.58 4.22 -43.73
C THR A 31 9.36 5.10 -43.45
N ARG A 32 8.19 4.62 -43.82
CA ARG A 32 6.91 5.30 -43.65
C ARG A 32 6.00 4.61 -42.62
N LEU A 33 6.18 3.31 -42.41
CA LEU A 33 5.45 2.54 -41.43
C LEU A 33 6.46 1.90 -40.48
N GLU A 34 6.43 2.31 -39.22
CA GLU A 34 7.25 1.73 -38.15
C GLU A 34 6.40 0.88 -37.22
N VAL A 35 6.76 -0.40 -37.11
CA VAL A 35 6.19 -1.32 -36.13
C VAL A 35 7.05 -1.22 -34.85
N VAL A 36 6.48 -0.75 -33.75
CA VAL A 36 7.21 -0.53 -32.53
C VAL A 36 6.53 -1.25 -31.37
N THR A 37 7.30 -1.60 -30.34
CA THR A 37 6.72 -2.03 -29.07
C THR A 37 6.13 -0.83 -28.34
N GLU A 38 5.19 -1.07 -27.44
CA GLU A 38 4.48 -0.01 -26.71
C GLU A 38 5.44 0.87 -25.89
N GLY A 39 6.45 0.26 -25.25
CA GLY A 39 7.47 1.00 -24.50
C GLY A 39 8.33 1.91 -25.39
N ILE A 40 8.64 1.45 -26.62
CA ILE A 40 9.35 2.28 -27.61
C ILE A 40 8.50 3.48 -28.04
N LEU A 41 7.21 3.27 -28.26
CA LEU A 41 6.29 4.36 -28.57
C LEU A 41 6.26 5.42 -27.48
N THR A 42 6.16 5.02 -26.23
CA THR A 42 6.21 5.94 -25.08
C THR A 42 7.50 6.76 -25.09
N ARG A 43 8.63 6.15 -25.38
CA ARG A 43 9.91 6.86 -25.46
C ARG A 43 9.97 7.85 -26.63
N MET A 44 9.42 7.45 -27.78
CA MET A 44 9.33 8.36 -28.95
C MET A 44 8.50 9.58 -28.62
N ILE A 45 7.38 9.43 -27.92
CA ILE A 45 6.52 10.52 -27.46
C ILE A 45 7.26 11.42 -26.47
N GLN A 46 7.98 10.85 -25.51
CA GLN A 46 8.75 11.62 -24.52
C GLN A 46 9.91 12.41 -25.14
N ARG A 47 10.58 11.85 -26.16
CA ARG A 47 11.69 12.51 -26.86
C ARG A 47 11.22 13.61 -27.79
N ASP A 48 10.11 13.38 -28.46
CA ASP A 48 9.51 14.33 -29.40
C ASP A 48 8.00 14.40 -29.14
N PRO A 49 7.56 15.25 -28.21
CA PRO A 49 6.15 15.37 -27.86
C PRO A 49 5.24 15.76 -29.02
N GLU A 50 5.79 16.43 -30.03
CA GLU A 50 5.05 16.80 -31.24
C GLU A 50 4.94 15.66 -32.22
N LEU A 51 5.67 14.54 -32.03
CA LEU A 51 5.70 13.40 -32.94
C LEU A 51 5.90 13.86 -34.41
N SER A 52 6.95 14.65 -34.65
CA SER A 52 7.24 15.25 -35.94
C SER A 52 7.32 14.18 -37.04
N GLY A 53 6.59 14.40 -38.13
CA GLY A 53 6.53 13.46 -39.25
C GLY A 53 5.58 12.28 -39.07
N VAL A 54 4.92 12.15 -37.92
CA VAL A 54 3.94 11.10 -37.68
C VAL A 54 2.55 11.65 -37.96
N GLY A 55 1.82 11.03 -38.88
CA GLY A 55 0.44 11.39 -39.22
C GLY A 55 -0.61 10.53 -38.54
N LEU A 56 -0.24 9.28 -38.24
CA LEU A 56 -1.15 8.29 -37.68
C LEU A 56 -0.40 7.43 -36.66
N ALA A 57 -0.95 7.30 -35.47
CA ALA A 57 -0.52 6.34 -34.45
C ALA A 57 -1.57 5.24 -34.33
N ILE A 58 -1.13 3.99 -34.40
CA ILE A 58 -1.98 2.80 -34.35
C ILE A 58 -1.67 2.03 -33.07
N LEU A 59 -2.68 1.83 -32.23
CA LEU A 59 -2.61 0.93 -31.07
C LEU A 59 -3.33 -0.37 -31.42
N ASP A 60 -2.55 -1.42 -31.68
CA ASP A 60 -3.07 -2.75 -32.01
C ASP A 60 -3.25 -3.58 -30.75
N GLU A 61 -4.19 -4.52 -30.79
CA GLU A 61 -4.46 -5.43 -29.67
C GLU A 61 -4.76 -4.68 -28.36
N PHE A 62 -5.45 -3.54 -28.44
CA PHE A 62 -5.70 -2.68 -27.28
C PHE A 62 -6.53 -3.37 -26.20
N HIS A 63 -7.34 -4.37 -26.57
CA HIS A 63 -8.15 -5.14 -25.62
C HIS A 63 -7.32 -5.91 -24.58
N GLU A 64 -6.04 -6.15 -24.83
CA GLU A 64 -5.13 -6.74 -23.85
C GLU A 64 -4.88 -5.82 -22.64
N ARG A 65 -5.16 -4.54 -22.81
CA ARG A 65 -5.08 -3.54 -21.76
C ARG A 65 -3.76 -3.62 -20.97
N SER A 66 -2.64 -3.66 -21.70
CA SER A 66 -1.32 -3.54 -21.09
C SER A 66 -1.14 -2.16 -20.48
N LEU A 67 -0.32 -2.08 -19.42
CA LEU A 67 0.01 -0.81 -18.75
C LEU A 67 0.59 0.20 -19.75
N GLN A 68 1.47 -0.25 -20.62
CA GLN A 68 2.10 0.60 -21.63
C GLN A 68 1.12 1.09 -22.69
N ALA A 69 0.14 0.28 -23.08
CA ALA A 69 -0.90 0.69 -24.03
C ALA A 69 -1.80 1.79 -23.43
N ASP A 70 -2.21 1.64 -22.18
CA ASP A 70 -2.99 2.66 -21.48
C ASP A 70 -2.22 3.97 -21.33
N LEU A 71 -0.94 3.89 -20.99
CA LEU A 71 -0.06 5.07 -20.91
C LEU A 71 0.11 5.73 -22.28
N ALA A 72 0.38 4.93 -23.32
CA ALA A 72 0.54 5.45 -24.67
C ALA A 72 -0.71 6.19 -25.15
N LEU A 73 -1.89 5.62 -24.90
CA LEU A 73 -3.15 6.27 -25.23
C LEU A 73 -3.33 7.59 -24.49
N ALA A 74 -3.05 7.62 -23.19
CA ALA A 74 -3.17 8.83 -22.38
C ALA A 74 -2.24 9.93 -22.90
N LEU A 75 -1.00 9.61 -23.23
CA LEU A 75 -0.03 10.56 -23.77
C LEU A 75 -0.41 11.01 -25.20
N LEU A 76 -0.86 10.10 -26.06
CA LEU A 76 -1.27 10.43 -27.44
C LEU A 76 -2.50 11.35 -27.43
N LEU A 77 -3.45 11.15 -26.53
CA LEU A 77 -4.60 12.04 -26.39
C LEU A 77 -4.18 13.41 -25.91
N ASP A 78 -3.22 13.50 -25.01
CA ASP A 78 -2.67 14.78 -24.55
C ASP A 78 -1.93 15.51 -25.68
N VAL A 79 -1.13 14.81 -26.47
CA VAL A 79 -0.47 15.34 -27.69
C VAL A 79 -1.50 15.86 -28.67
N GLN A 80 -2.54 15.08 -28.96
CA GLN A 80 -3.60 15.45 -29.89
C GLN A 80 -4.35 16.70 -29.45
N GLN A 81 -4.66 16.80 -28.16
CA GLN A 81 -5.40 17.91 -27.61
C GLN A 81 -4.57 19.20 -27.47
N GLY A 82 -3.30 19.07 -27.08
CA GLY A 82 -2.45 20.20 -26.73
C GLY A 82 -1.43 20.62 -27.78
N LEU A 83 -0.99 19.71 -28.64
CA LEU A 83 0.13 19.95 -29.55
C LEU A 83 -0.20 19.67 -31.03
N ARG A 84 -0.96 18.64 -31.32
CA ARG A 84 -1.19 18.13 -32.65
C ARG A 84 -2.65 17.73 -32.87
N ASP A 85 -3.49 18.67 -33.19
CA ASP A 85 -4.91 18.43 -33.52
C ASP A 85 -5.10 17.65 -34.84
N ASP A 86 -4.08 17.61 -35.71
CA ASP A 86 -4.01 16.88 -36.97
C ASP A 86 -3.60 15.42 -36.80
N LEU A 87 -3.07 15.02 -35.64
CA LEU A 87 -2.65 13.64 -35.40
C LEU A 87 -3.86 12.70 -35.36
N LYS A 88 -3.82 11.66 -36.18
CA LYS A 88 -4.86 10.64 -36.20
C LYS A 88 -4.49 9.48 -35.27
N LEU A 89 -5.47 8.94 -34.58
CA LEU A 89 -5.34 7.75 -33.74
C LEU A 89 -6.25 6.65 -34.25
N LEU A 90 -5.71 5.44 -34.34
CA LEU A 90 -6.47 4.25 -34.66
C LEU A 90 -6.27 3.22 -33.56
N ILE A 91 -7.36 2.84 -32.91
CA ILE A 91 -7.32 1.84 -31.84
C ILE A 91 -8.01 0.58 -32.36
N MET A 92 -7.27 -0.53 -32.37
CA MET A 92 -7.74 -1.82 -32.85
C MET A 92 -7.92 -2.77 -31.66
N SER A 93 -9.07 -3.41 -31.61
CA SER A 93 -9.45 -4.31 -30.54
C SER A 93 -10.23 -5.51 -31.10
N ALA A 94 -9.97 -6.70 -30.58
CA ALA A 94 -10.69 -7.90 -30.95
C ALA A 94 -12.02 -8.08 -30.17
N THR A 95 -12.28 -7.25 -29.16
CA THR A 95 -13.49 -7.32 -28.36
C THR A 95 -14.51 -6.28 -28.80
N LEU A 96 -15.81 -6.62 -28.64
CA LEU A 96 -16.92 -5.74 -29.01
C LEU A 96 -17.33 -4.75 -27.91
N ASP A 97 -16.77 -4.86 -26.70
CA ASP A 97 -17.06 -3.95 -25.60
C ASP A 97 -16.29 -2.64 -25.76
N ASN A 98 -16.84 -1.77 -26.57
CA ASN A 98 -16.24 -0.47 -26.87
C ASN A 98 -16.93 0.69 -26.13
N GLU A 99 -17.87 0.44 -25.23
CA GLU A 99 -18.63 1.50 -24.58
C GLU A 99 -17.73 2.47 -23.81
N ARG A 100 -16.79 1.96 -23.04
CA ARG A 100 -15.84 2.78 -22.27
C ARG A 100 -14.90 3.55 -23.16
N LEU A 101 -14.43 2.92 -24.23
CA LEU A 101 -13.57 3.56 -25.21
C LEU A 101 -14.31 4.64 -26.00
N GLN A 102 -15.58 4.42 -26.33
CA GLN A 102 -16.43 5.42 -26.97
C GLN A 102 -16.69 6.62 -26.08
N LYS A 103 -16.85 6.42 -24.76
CA LYS A 103 -16.98 7.53 -23.81
C LYS A 103 -15.72 8.38 -23.75
N LEU A 104 -14.57 7.75 -23.84
CA LEU A 104 -13.27 8.44 -23.87
C LEU A 104 -13.06 9.18 -25.21
N LEU A 105 -13.54 8.58 -26.31
CA LEU A 105 -13.40 9.07 -27.68
C LEU A 105 -14.79 9.22 -28.33
N PRO A 106 -15.58 10.19 -27.91
CA PRO A 106 -17.00 10.26 -28.33
C PRO A 106 -17.19 10.57 -29.82
N GLU A 107 -16.22 11.21 -30.45
CA GLU A 107 -16.27 11.55 -31.86
C GLU A 107 -15.65 10.50 -32.79
N ALA A 108 -15.05 9.45 -32.25
CA ALA A 108 -14.39 8.44 -33.06
C ALA A 108 -15.44 7.50 -33.70
N PRO A 109 -15.39 7.29 -35.04
CA PRO A 109 -16.24 6.29 -35.67
C PRO A 109 -15.79 4.89 -35.30
N VAL A 110 -16.73 3.98 -35.11
CA VAL A 110 -16.47 2.56 -34.84
C VAL A 110 -16.70 1.77 -36.12
N ILE A 111 -15.65 1.08 -36.56
CA ILE A 111 -15.71 0.20 -37.71
C ILE A 111 -15.61 -1.23 -37.22
N VAL A 112 -16.64 -2.04 -37.47
CA VAL A 112 -16.69 -3.45 -37.09
C VAL A 112 -16.45 -4.30 -38.32
N SER A 113 -15.41 -5.15 -38.27
CA SER A 113 -15.17 -6.17 -39.27
C SER A 113 -15.60 -7.53 -38.70
N GLU A 114 -16.60 -8.12 -39.31
CA GLU A 114 -16.99 -9.49 -38.98
C GLU A 114 -16.04 -10.45 -39.70
N GLY A 115 -15.08 -11.01 -38.96
CA GLY A 115 -14.15 -11.98 -39.45
C GLY A 115 -14.87 -13.27 -39.91
N ARG A 116 -14.34 -13.94 -40.88
CA ARG A 116 -14.80 -15.26 -41.29
C ARG A 116 -14.27 -16.30 -40.31
N ALA A 117 -15.02 -16.58 -39.26
CA ALA A 117 -14.73 -17.67 -38.35
C ALA A 117 -15.69 -18.83 -38.61
N PHE A 118 -15.18 -20.05 -38.52
CA PHE A 118 -16.00 -21.24 -38.54
C PHE A 118 -16.66 -21.43 -37.16
N PRO A 119 -17.83 -22.12 -37.08
CA PRO A 119 -18.47 -22.38 -35.82
C PRO A 119 -17.62 -23.26 -34.92
N VAL A 120 -17.65 -22.96 -33.61
CA VAL A 120 -16.96 -23.71 -32.56
C VAL A 120 -18.01 -24.27 -31.61
N GLU A 121 -18.03 -25.60 -31.45
CA GLU A 121 -18.83 -26.25 -30.44
C GLU A 121 -18.15 -26.09 -29.09
N ARG A 122 -18.78 -25.41 -28.16
CA ARG A 122 -18.24 -25.21 -26.81
C ARG A 122 -18.87 -26.22 -25.84
N ARG A 123 -18.02 -27.05 -25.24
CA ARG A 123 -18.38 -28.06 -24.27
C ARG A 123 -17.83 -27.67 -22.91
N PHE A 124 -18.52 -28.08 -21.85
CA PHE A 124 -18.13 -27.77 -20.47
C PHE A 124 -18.00 -29.07 -19.69
N LEU A 125 -16.87 -29.27 -19.04
CA LEU A 125 -16.57 -30.45 -18.25
C LEU A 125 -15.86 -30.05 -16.97
N PRO A 126 -16.54 -30.00 -15.82
CA PRO A 126 -15.89 -29.71 -14.57
C PRO A 126 -14.88 -30.81 -14.22
N LEU A 127 -13.71 -30.40 -13.73
CA LEU A 127 -12.70 -31.36 -13.27
C LEU A 127 -13.14 -32.00 -11.96
N PRO A 128 -12.87 -33.32 -11.75
CA PRO A 128 -13.16 -33.99 -10.49
C PRO A 128 -12.37 -33.37 -9.33
N ALA A 129 -13.03 -33.04 -8.23
CA ALA A 129 -12.41 -32.40 -7.07
C ALA A 129 -11.34 -33.27 -6.38
N HIS A 130 -11.44 -34.59 -6.51
CA HIS A 130 -10.53 -35.54 -5.89
C HIS A 130 -9.29 -35.87 -6.71
N GLN A 131 -9.25 -35.49 -8.01
CA GLN A 131 -8.09 -35.69 -8.88
C GLN A 131 -7.17 -34.46 -8.84
N ARG A 132 -5.88 -34.72 -9.00
CA ARG A 132 -4.90 -33.66 -9.21
C ARG A 132 -5.19 -32.95 -10.53
N PHE A 133 -4.99 -31.65 -10.54
CA PHE A 133 -5.25 -30.78 -11.70
C PHE A 133 -4.54 -31.29 -12.95
N ASP A 134 -3.23 -31.55 -12.87
CA ASP A 134 -2.41 -32.00 -14.00
C ASP A 134 -2.89 -33.33 -14.57
N GLU A 135 -3.28 -34.26 -13.73
CA GLU A 135 -3.81 -35.55 -14.15
C GLU A 135 -5.20 -35.42 -14.78
N ALA A 136 -6.08 -34.67 -14.17
CA ALA A 136 -7.44 -34.47 -14.66
C ALA A 136 -7.45 -33.78 -16.03
N VAL A 137 -6.61 -32.79 -16.23
CA VAL A 137 -6.45 -32.11 -17.53
C VAL A 137 -5.90 -33.07 -18.58
N ALA A 138 -4.89 -33.85 -18.25
CA ALA A 138 -4.30 -34.84 -19.16
C ALA A 138 -5.32 -35.88 -19.61
N ILE A 139 -6.15 -36.37 -18.70
CA ILE A 139 -7.21 -37.34 -19.01
C ILE A 139 -8.25 -36.70 -19.96
N ALA A 140 -8.73 -35.51 -19.66
CA ALA A 140 -9.72 -34.81 -20.48
C ALA A 140 -9.17 -34.53 -21.90
N ALA A 141 -7.92 -34.09 -22.02
CA ALA A 141 -7.28 -33.85 -23.31
C ALA A 141 -7.11 -35.14 -24.10
N ALA A 142 -6.67 -36.23 -23.46
CA ALA A 142 -6.51 -37.54 -24.11
C ALA A 142 -7.83 -38.11 -24.64
N GLU A 143 -8.91 -37.97 -23.89
CA GLU A 143 -10.24 -38.40 -24.31
C GLU A 143 -10.73 -37.61 -25.52
N LEU A 144 -10.54 -36.30 -25.55
CA LEU A 144 -10.93 -35.46 -26.68
C LEU A 144 -10.10 -35.81 -27.94
N LEU A 145 -8.81 -36.09 -27.79
CA LEU A 145 -7.95 -36.54 -28.90
C LEU A 145 -8.40 -37.88 -29.47
N ARG A 146 -8.90 -38.80 -28.65
CA ARG A 146 -9.41 -40.09 -29.12
C ARG A 146 -10.75 -39.99 -29.84
N SER A 147 -11.62 -39.12 -29.36
CA SER A 147 -12.98 -38.98 -29.93
C SER A 147 -13.06 -38.07 -31.12
N GLU A 148 -12.09 -37.19 -31.34
CA GLU A 148 -12.10 -36.18 -32.40
C GLU A 148 -10.79 -36.12 -33.16
N ASN A 149 -10.87 -35.69 -34.40
CA ASN A 149 -9.71 -35.51 -35.29
C ASN A 149 -9.14 -34.10 -35.18
N GLY A 150 -7.90 -33.91 -35.58
CA GLY A 150 -7.24 -32.61 -35.63
C GLY A 150 -6.22 -32.40 -34.54
N SER A 151 -5.46 -31.34 -34.66
CA SER A 151 -4.49 -30.92 -33.65
C SER A 151 -5.16 -30.11 -32.56
N MET A 152 -4.55 -30.10 -31.38
CA MET A 152 -5.10 -29.53 -30.18
C MET A 152 -4.24 -28.39 -29.64
N LEU A 153 -4.90 -27.36 -29.14
CA LEU A 153 -4.29 -26.31 -28.33
C LEU A 153 -4.84 -26.43 -26.92
N LEU A 154 -3.96 -26.65 -25.96
CA LEU A 154 -4.29 -26.83 -24.54
C LEU A 154 -3.78 -25.64 -23.75
N PHE A 155 -4.70 -24.85 -23.18
CA PHE A 155 -4.38 -23.68 -22.37
C PHE A 155 -4.20 -24.04 -20.91
N LEU A 156 -3.04 -23.69 -20.36
CA LEU A 156 -2.64 -23.96 -18.99
C LEU A 156 -2.15 -22.67 -18.32
N PRO A 157 -2.23 -22.55 -16.99
CA PRO A 157 -1.90 -21.30 -16.31
C PRO A 157 -0.42 -20.96 -16.28
N GLY A 158 0.48 -21.94 -16.32
CA GLY A 158 1.91 -21.66 -16.22
C GLY A 158 2.81 -22.79 -16.69
N VAL A 159 4.11 -22.53 -16.67
CA VAL A 159 5.15 -23.46 -17.15
C VAL A 159 5.18 -24.76 -16.35
N GLY A 160 5.01 -24.68 -15.02
CA GLY A 160 4.99 -25.87 -14.17
C GLY A 160 3.85 -26.83 -14.53
N GLU A 161 2.67 -26.30 -14.78
CA GLU A 161 1.50 -27.04 -15.21
C GLU A 161 1.72 -27.63 -16.63
N ILE A 162 2.32 -26.87 -17.54
CA ILE A 162 2.67 -27.36 -18.89
C ILE A 162 3.57 -28.59 -18.78
N GLN A 163 4.62 -28.54 -17.98
CA GLN A 163 5.56 -29.64 -17.82
C GLN A 163 4.88 -30.90 -17.23
N ARG A 164 4.11 -30.72 -16.16
CA ARG A 164 3.41 -31.82 -15.50
C ARG A 164 2.34 -32.46 -16.39
N VAL A 165 1.55 -31.64 -17.07
CA VAL A 165 0.52 -32.13 -17.99
C VAL A 165 1.16 -32.82 -19.20
N GLN A 166 2.25 -32.31 -19.73
CA GLN A 166 3.01 -32.92 -20.81
C GLN A 166 3.49 -34.34 -20.43
N GLU A 167 4.06 -34.50 -19.25
CA GLU A 167 4.52 -35.81 -18.76
C GLU A 167 3.36 -36.80 -18.64
N ARG A 168 2.23 -36.35 -18.06
CA ARG A 168 1.03 -37.18 -17.88
C ARG A 168 0.37 -37.52 -19.21
N LEU A 169 0.34 -36.57 -20.15
CA LEU A 169 -0.28 -36.74 -21.44
C LEU A 169 0.54 -37.64 -22.34
N ALA A 170 1.88 -37.62 -22.27
CA ALA A 170 2.78 -38.47 -23.06
C ALA A 170 2.49 -39.96 -22.88
N GLU A 171 2.06 -40.36 -21.69
CA GLU A 171 1.70 -41.76 -21.40
C GLU A 171 0.33 -42.18 -21.95
N ARG A 172 -0.48 -41.23 -22.42
CA ARG A 172 -1.88 -41.43 -22.80
C ARG A 172 -2.19 -41.21 -24.27
N VAL A 173 -1.21 -40.73 -25.05
CA VAL A 173 -1.40 -40.39 -26.45
C VAL A 173 -0.74 -41.42 -27.37
N ALA A 174 -1.25 -41.54 -28.61
CA ALA A 174 -0.69 -42.40 -29.63
C ALA A 174 0.66 -41.86 -30.17
N SER A 175 1.41 -42.71 -30.82
CA SER A 175 2.75 -42.38 -31.35
C SER A 175 2.75 -41.32 -32.46
N ASP A 176 1.59 -41.08 -33.09
CA ASP A 176 1.40 -40.06 -34.12
C ASP A 176 1.15 -38.66 -33.54
N VAL A 177 1.07 -38.52 -32.22
CA VAL A 177 0.82 -37.26 -31.51
C VAL A 177 2.12 -36.68 -30.98
N VAL A 178 2.42 -35.45 -31.40
CA VAL A 178 3.59 -34.70 -30.94
C VAL A 178 3.16 -33.67 -29.90
N LEU A 179 3.81 -33.66 -28.74
CA LEU A 179 3.56 -32.70 -27.68
C LEU A 179 4.53 -31.54 -27.80
N CYS A 180 3.99 -30.32 -27.92
CA CYS A 180 4.78 -29.10 -28.15
C CYS A 180 4.45 -28.08 -27.03
N PRO A 181 5.31 -27.89 -26.02
CA PRO A 181 5.14 -26.81 -25.09
C PRO A 181 5.34 -25.44 -25.76
N LEU A 182 4.58 -24.45 -25.36
CA LEU A 182 4.66 -23.08 -25.89
C LEU A 182 4.49 -22.04 -24.76
N TYR A 183 5.58 -21.39 -24.42
CA TYR A 183 5.59 -20.26 -23.48
C TYR A 183 6.73 -19.30 -23.83
N GLY A 184 6.63 -18.04 -23.36
CA GLY A 184 7.53 -16.96 -23.80
C GLY A 184 9.01 -17.17 -23.52
N ALA A 185 9.32 -17.98 -22.50
CA ALA A 185 10.70 -18.26 -22.10
C ALA A 185 11.39 -19.35 -22.91
N LEU A 186 10.70 -20.04 -23.83
CA LEU A 186 11.31 -21.05 -24.69
C LEU A 186 12.23 -20.43 -25.75
N PRO A 187 13.29 -21.16 -26.17
CA PRO A 187 14.06 -20.78 -27.36
C PRO A 187 13.16 -20.67 -28.60
N LEU A 188 13.50 -19.77 -29.52
CA LEU A 188 12.71 -19.55 -30.73
C LEU A 188 12.52 -20.81 -31.57
N SER A 189 13.54 -21.68 -31.61
CA SER A 189 13.47 -22.98 -32.34
C SER A 189 12.35 -23.86 -31.78
N GLU A 190 12.19 -23.92 -30.47
CA GLU A 190 11.14 -24.70 -29.81
C GLU A 190 9.76 -24.06 -30.03
N GLN A 191 9.67 -22.72 -29.96
CA GLN A 191 8.43 -22.00 -30.27
C GLN A 191 7.97 -22.26 -31.71
N ARG A 192 8.89 -22.31 -32.68
CA ARG A 192 8.58 -22.61 -34.08
C ARG A 192 7.98 -23.99 -34.26
N LYS A 193 8.47 -25.00 -33.53
CA LYS A 193 7.89 -26.35 -33.56
C LYS A 193 6.43 -26.38 -33.16
N ALA A 194 6.04 -25.55 -32.20
CA ALA A 194 4.66 -25.43 -31.77
C ALA A 194 3.78 -24.69 -32.79
N ILE A 195 4.33 -23.69 -33.48
CA ILE A 195 3.59 -22.81 -34.40
C ILE A 195 3.42 -23.43 -35.78
N LEU A 196 4.46 -24.09 -36.31
CA LEU A 196 4.46 -24.64 -37.66
C LEU A 196 3.60 -25.91 -37.77
N PRO A 197 3.00 -26.18 -38.94
CA PRO A 197 2.20 -27.39 -39.13
C PRO A 197 3.05 -28.66 -39.00
N VAL A 198 2.43 -29.73 -38.53
CA VAL A 198 3.05 -31.05 -38.47
C VAL A 198 2.99 -31.78 -39.81
N PRO A 199 3.86 -32.78 -40.07
CA PRO A 199 3.78 -33.59 -41.25
C PRO A 199 2.43 -34.29 -41.41
N ALA A 200 2.05 -34.60 -42.66
CA ALA A 200 0.82 -35.30 -42.95
C ALA A 200 0.75 -36.65 -42.21
N GLY A 201 -0.41 -36.96 -41.63
CA GLY A 201 -0.62 -38.17 -40.83
C GLY A 201 -0.22 -38.01 -39.35
N MET A 202 0.35 -36.90 -38.96
CA MET A 202 0.67 -36.58 -37.56
C MET A 202 -0.27 -35.55 -36.98
N ARG A 203 -0.38 -35.55 -35.66
CA ARG A 203 -1.14 -34.59 -34.87
C ARG A 203 -0.23 -33.92 -33.85
N LYS A 204 -0.51 -32.68 -33.51
CA LYS A 204 0.19 -32.00 -32.41
C LYS A 204 -0.77 -31.60 -31.30
N VAL A 205 -0.25 -31.57 -30.09
CA VAL A 205 -0.87 -30.93 -28.94
C VAL A 205 0.05 -29.80 -28.49
N VAL A 206 -0.39 -28.57 -28.62
CA VAL A 206 0.36 -27.42 -28.17
C VAL A 206 -0.12 -27.09 -26.76
N LEU A 207 0.79 -27.22 -25.79
CA LEU A 207 0.51 -26.88 -24.37
C LEU A 207 1.02 -25.46 -24.15
N ALA A 208 0.10 -24.52 -23.98
CA ALA A 208 0.43 -23.09 -23.99
C ALA A 208 -0.17 -22.34 -22.80
N THR A 209 0.47 -21.24 -22.47
CA THR A 209 -0.10 -20.22 -21.60
C THR A 209 -0.94 -19.22 -22.42
N ASN A 210 -1.32 -18.10 -21.81
CA ASN A 210 -2.06 -17.02 -22.47
C ASN A 210 -1.40 -16.49 -23.76
N ILE A 211 -0.13 -16.78 -24.00
CA ILE A 211 0.59 -16.37 -25.20
C ILE A 211 -0.12 -16.81 -26.49
N ALA A 212 -0.82 -17.94 -26.45
CA ALA A 212 -1.55 -18.47 -27.60
C ALA A 212 -3.00 -17.97 -27.71
N GLU A 213 -3.43 -17.13 -26.80
CA GLU A 213 -4.82 -16.64 -26.77
C GLU A 213 -5.10 -15.64 -27.90
N THR A 214 -4.24 -14.66 -28.09
CA THR A 214 -4.43 -13.59 -29.08
C THR A 214 -3.24 -13.37 -30.01
N SER A 215 -2.03 -13.34 -29.47
CA SER A 215 -0.84 -12.81 -30.18
C SER A 215 -0.22 -13.73 -31.18
N LEU A 216 -0.47 -15.04 -31.15
CA LEU A 216 0.12 -16.03 -32.03
C LEU A 216 -0.93 -16.74 -32.88
N THR A 217 -0.62 -16.97 -34.14
CA THR A 217 -1.39 -17.85 -35.03
C THR A 217 -0.73 -19.21 -35.08
N ILE A 218 -1.43 -20.23 -34.59
CA ILE A 218 -0.97 -21.61 -34.61
C ILE A 218 -1.75 -22.36 -35.69
N GLU A 219 -1.06 -22.87 -36.69
CA GLU A 219 -1.72 -23.54 -37.80
C GLU A 219 -2.21 -24.94 -37.45
N GLY A 220 -3.35 -25.32 -38.00
CA GLY A 220 -3.88 -26.67 -37.94
C GLY A 220 -4.64 -27.03 -36.69
N ILE A 221 -4.97 -26.06 -35.84
CA ILE A 221 -5.73 -26.30 -34.60
C ILE A 221 -7.22 -26.42 -34.90
N ARG A 222 -7.79 -27.55 -34.52
CA ARG A 222 -9.24 -27.81 -34.55
C ARG A 222 -9.83 -27.97 -33.14
N LEU A 223 -9.03 -28.49 -32.19
CA LEU A 223 -9.44 -28.78 -30.86
C LEU A 223 -8.79 -27.79 -29.87
N VAL A 224 -9.58 -27.24 -28.97
CA VAL A 224 -9.07 -26.43 -27.86
C VAL A 224 -9.52 -27.05 -26.54
N VAL A 225 -8.59 -27.24 -25.62
CA VAL A 225 -8.89 -27.54 -24.23
C VAL A 225 -8.50 -26.33 -23.39
N ASP A 226 -9.45 -25.75 -22.73
CA ASP A 226 -9.29 -24.56 -21.92
C ASP A 226 -9.38 -24.93 -20.44
N SER A 227 -8.27 -24.86 -19.73
CA SER A 227 -8.25 -25.09 -18.28
C SER A 227 -9.04 -24.04 -17.49
N ALA A 228 -9.46 -22.97 -18.14
CA ALA A 228 -10.19 -21.83 -17.56
C ALA A 228 -9.41 -21.10 -16.46
N GLN A 229 -8.10 -21.26 -16.44
CA GLN A 229 -7.21 -20.64 -15.47
C GLN A 229 -6.10 -19.85 -16.18
N GLU A 230 -5.65 -18.82 -15.48
CA GLU A 230 -4.50 -18.02 -15.89
C GLU A 230 -3.65 -17.68 -14.68
N ARG A 231 -2.40 -17.37 -14.92
CA ARG A 231 -1.50 -16.87 -13.89
C ARG A 231 -1.19 -15.42 -14.19
N VAL A 232 -1.52 -14.53 -13.24
CA VAL A 232 -1.33 -13.10 -13.36
C VAL A 232 -0.42 -12.58 -12.26
N ALA A 233 0.32 -11.52 -12.58
CA ALA A 233 1.11 -10.80 -11.61
C ALA A 233 0.25 -9.74 -10.93
N ARG A 234 0.20 -9.75 -9.60
CA ARG A 234 -0.49 -8.75 -8.78
C ARG A 234 0.48 -8.06 -7.86
N PHE A 235 0.50 -6.74 -7.94
CA PHE A 235 1.30 -5.92 -7.04
C PHE A 235 0.58 -5.75 -5.70
N ASP A 236 1.31 -5.97 -4.61
CA ASP A 236 0.85 -5.70 -3.26
C ASP A 236 1.48 -4.39 -2.77
N ALA A 237 0.68 -3.33 -2.70
CA ALA A 237 1.15 -2.01 -2.25
C ALA A 237 1.68 -2.01 -0.82
N ARG A 238 1.23 -2.94 0.01
CA ARG A 238 1.66 -3.08 1.40
C ARG A 238 3.09 -3.62 1.52
N THR A 239 3.44 -4.58 0.68
CA THR A 239 4.75 -5.25 0.71
C THR A 239 5.73 -4.69 -0.33
N GLY A 240 5.22 -4.00 -1.36
CA GLY A 240 6.03 -3.55 -2.50
C GLY A 240 6.48 -4.69 -3.42
N LEU A 241 5.93 -5.88 -3.27
CA LEU A 241 6.26 -7.05 -4.08
C LEU A 241 5.12 -7.44 -5.01
N THR A 242 5.50 -8.01 -6.14
CA THR A 242 4.56 -8.61 -7.08
C THR A 242 4.41 -10.10 -6.80
N ARG A 243 3.17 -10.57 -6.75
CA ARG A 243 2.79 -11.95 -6.48
C ARG A 243 2.20 -12.57 -7.73
N LEU A 244 2.57 -13.81 -8.04
CA LEU A 244 1.90 -14.59 -9.07
C LEU A 244 0.67 -15.28 -8.48
N VAL A 245 -0.49 -15.01 -9.05
CA VAL A 245 -1.78 -15.56 -8.59
C VAL A 245 -2.41 -16.36 -9.73
N THR A 246 -2.83 -17.58 -9.43
CA THR A 246 -3.64 -18.39 -10.35
C THR A 246 -5.09 -18.08 -10.10
N GLN A 247 -5.81 -17.70 -11.16
CA GLN A 247 -7.21 -17.32 -11.08
C GLN A 247 -7.99 -17.84 -12.27
N ARG A 248 -9.32 -17.82 -12.14
CA ARG A 248 -10.22 -18.11 -13.26
C ARG A 248 -10.16 -16.98 -14.28
N ILE A 249 -10.15 -17.33 -15.56
CA ILE A 249 -10.18 -16.36 -16.66
C ILE A 249 -11.58 -15.72 -16.79
N SER A 250 -11.64 -14.59 -17.51
CA SER A 250 -12.89 -13.93 -17.83
C SER A 250 -13.66 -14.66 -18.93
N GLN A 251 -14.93 -14.33 -19.07
CA GLN A 251 -15.76 -14.83 -20.20
C GLN A 251 -15.17 -14.43 -21.55
N ALA A 252 -14.67 -13.20 -21.67
CA ALA A 252 -14.04 -12.72 -22.90
C ALA A 252 -12.79 -13.57 -23.24
N SER A 253 -12.00 -13.92 -22.26
CA SER A 253 -10.83 -14.78 -22.43
C SER A 253 -11.24 -16.20 -22.87
N MET A 254 -12.29 -16.77 -22.25
CA MET A 254 -12.82 -18.08 -22.67
C MET A 254 -13.26 -18.07 -24.14
N THR A 255 -13.91 -17.02 -24.57
CA THR A 255 -14.35 -16.83 -25.95
C THR A 255 -13.18 -16.71 -26.92
N GLN A 256 -12.15 -15.96 -26.56
CA GLN A 256 -10.92 -15.83 -27.34
C GLN A 256 -10.21 -17.18 -27.50
N ARG A 257 -10.09 -17.95 -26.40
CA ARG A 257 -9.50 -19.29 -26.43
C ARG A 257 -10.30 -20.25 -27.31
N ALA A 258 -11.61 -20.25 -27.16
CA ALA A 258 -12.52 -21.08 -27.98
C ALA A 258 -12.39 -20.72 -29.47
N GLY A 259 -12.26 -19.46 -29.81
CA GLY A 259 -12.12 -18.99 -31.18
C GLY A 259 -10.88 -19.54 -31.92
N ARG A 260 -9.89 -20.00 -31.17
CA ARG A 260 -8.69 -20.65 -31.79
C ARG A 260 -9.02 -21.96 -32.49
N ALA A 261 -10.08 -22.63 -32.15
CA ALA A 261 -10.52 -23.88 -32.76
C ALA A 261 -11.21 -23.67 -34.12
N GLY A 262 -11.75 -22.49 -34.36
CA GLY A 262 -12.59 -22.21 -35.54
C GLY A 262 -11.93 -21.39 -36.66
N ARG A 263 -10.62 -21.32 -36.74
CA ARG A 263 -9.93 -20.46 -37.71
C ARG A 263 -9.93 -21.01 -39.13
N LEU A 264 -9.72 -22.31 -39.32
CA LEU A 264 -9.57 -22.94 -40.61
C LEU A 264 -10.72 -23.88 -40.95
N GLU A 265 -11.41 -24.40 -39.96
CA GLU A 265 -12.50 -25.36 -40.08
C GLU A 265 -13.37 -25.32 -38.82
N PRO A 266 -14.59 -25.89 -38.85
CA PRO A 266 -15.37 -26.03 -37.62
C PRO A 266 -14.61 -26.80 -36.57
N GLY A 267 -14.59 -26.28 -35.33
CA GLY A 267 -13.80 -26.82 -34.24
C GLY A 267 -14.60 -27.07 -32.97
N ILE A 268 -13.88 -27.58 -31.97
CA ILE A 268 -14.43 -27.92 -30.67
C ILE A 268 -13.55 -27.27 -29.58
N CYS A 269 -14.18 -26.64 -28.62
CA CYS A 269 -13.53 -26.16 -27.42
C CYS A 269 -14.14 -26.84 -26.19
N LEU A 270 -13.27 -27.50 -25.40
CA LEU A 270 -13.66 -28.07 -24.13
C LEU A 270 -13.16 -27.18 -22.98
N HIS A 271 -14.09 -26.50 -22.32
CA HIS A 271 -13.81 -25.72 -21.14
C HIS A 271 -13.88 -26.61 -19.89
N LEU A 272 -12.81 -26.62 -19.08
CA LEU A 272 -12.70 -27.53 -17.95
C LEU A 272 -13.30 -26.91 -16.65
N LEU A 273 -14.54 -26.47 -16.77
CA LEU A 273 -15.36 -25.99 -15.65
C LEU A 273 -16.83 -26.22 -15.99
N ALA A 274 -17.69 -26.11 -14.98
CA ALA A 274 -19.12 -26.20 -15.19
C ALA A 274 -19.63 -24.94 -15.95
N LYS A 275 -20.67 -25.12 -16.77
CA LYS A 275 -21.26 -24.04 -17.55
C LYS A 275 -21.73 -22.88 -16.69
N GLU A 276 -22.31 -23.18 -15.53
CA GLU A 276 -22.75 -22.17 -14.57
C GLU A 276 -21.57 -21.35 -14.02
N GLN A 277 -20.42 -21.99 -13.79
CA GLN A 277 -19.20 -21.30 -13.36
C GLN A 277 -18.67 -20.37 -14.46
N ALA A 278 -18.74 -20.80 -15.71
CA ALA A 278 -18.34 -19.98 -16.84
C ALA A 278 -19.25 -18.75 -16.99
N GLU A 279 -20.55 -18.91 -16.81
CA GLU A 279 -21.53 -17.83 -16.87
C GLU A 279 -21.39 -16.83 -15.72
N ARG A 280 -20.88 -17.26 -14.57
CA ARG A 280 -20.60 -16.41 -13.40
C ARG A 280 -19.24 -15.73 -13.44
N ALA A 281 -18.37 -16.11 -14.32
CA ALA A 281 -17.06 -15.48 -14.45
C ALA A 281 -17.21 -14.00 -14.84
N ALA A 282 -16.22 -13.20 -14.50
CA ALA A 282 -16.18 -11.79 -14.90
C ALA A 282 -16.27 -11.67 -16.42
N ALA A 283 -17.02 -10.69 -16.91
CA ALA A 283 -17.20 -10.48 -18.36
C ALA A 283 -15.86 -10.16 -19.04
N GLN A 284 -15.05 -9.31 -18.40
CA GLN A 284 -13.74 -8.85 -18.87
C GLN A 284 -12.71 -9.08 -17.77
N GLY A 285 -11.44 -9.29 -18.14
CA GLY A 285 -10.32 -9.31 -17.20
C GLY A 285 -10.00 -7.91 -16.69
N ASP A 286 -9.39 -7.84 -15.50
CA ASP A 286 -8.91 -6.57 -14.97
C ASP A 286 -7.71 -6.07 -15.79
N PRO A 287 -7.68 -4.78 -16.16
CA PRO A 287 -6.54 -4.21 -16.86
C PRO A 287 -5.30 -4.18 -15.97
N GLU A 288 -4.14 -4.26 -16.58
CA GLU A 288 -2.85 -4.28 -15.89
C GLU A 288 -2.64 -3.05 -14.99
N ILE A 289 -3.16 -1.89 -15.41
CA ILE A 289 -3.03 -0.64 -14.64
C ILE A 289 -3.66 -0.72 -13.25
N LEU A 290 -4.67 -1.57 -13.06
CA LEU A 290 -5.32 -1.76 -11.75
C LEU A 290 -4.58 -2.74 -10.84
N GLN A 291 -3.64 -3.52 -11.37
CA GLN A 291 -3.00 -4.64 -10.68
C GLN A 291 -1.50 -4.53 -10.53
N SER A 292 -0.85 -3.67 -11.31
CA SER A 292 0.61 -3.64 -11.42
C SER A 292 1.27 -2.62 -10.51
N ASP A 293 2.57 -2.80 -10.32
CA ASP A 293 3.46 -1.76 -9.81
C ASP A 293 3.45 -0.58 -10.78
N LEU A 294 3.17 0.61 -10.26
CA LEU A 294 3.04 1.84 -11.05
C LEU A 294 4.26 2.75 -10.97
N SER A 295 5.40 2.28 -10.45
CA SER A 295 6.59 3.12 -10.31
C SER A 295 7.16 3.58 -11.66
N SER A 296 7.18 2.70 -12.66
CA SER A 296 7.58 3.07 -14.02
C SER A 296 6.59 4.02 -14.67
N LEU A 297 5.30 3.79 -14.49
CA LEU A 297 4.24 4.67 -15.00
C LEU A 297 4.37 6.08 -14.40
N LEU A 298 4.53 6.16 -13.09
CA LEU A 298 4.65 7.45 -12.39
C LEU A 298 5.88 8.21 -12.85
N LEU A 299 7.00 7.53 -13.01
CA LEU A 299 8.24 8.14 -13.53
C LEU A 299 8.02 8.73 -14.93
N GLU A 300 7.33 8.01 -15.81
CA GLU A 300 6.98 8.49 -17.15
C GLU A 300 6.02 9.70 -17.11
N LEU A 301 5.02 9.68 -16.24
CA LEU A 301 4.08 10.78 -16.07
C LEU A 301 4.77 12.05 -15.55
N LEU A 302 5.66 11.90 -14.58
CA LEU A 302 6.43 13.01 -14.03
C LEU A 302 7.41 13.59 -15.06
N GLN A 303 8.01 12.75 -15.91
CA GLN A 303 8.82 13.20 -17.04
C GLN A 303 7.99 13.99 -18.04
N TRP A 304 6.77 13.58 -18.30
CA TRP A 304 5.82 14.29 -19.15
C TRP A 304 5.40 15.65 -18.58
N GLY A 305 5.57 15.85 -17.28
CA GLY A 305 5.13 17.04 -16.55
C GLY A 305 3.78 16.89 -15.87
N CYS A 306 3.24 15.68 -15.81
CA CYS A 306 1.97 15.37 -15.18
C CYS A 306 2.20 14.94 -13.73
N GLN A 307 1.84 15.79 -12.77
CA GLN A 307 1.98 15.51 -11.35
C GLN A 307 0.79 14.68 -10.82
N ASP A 308 -0.41 14.96 -11.31
CA ASP A 308 -1.63 14.26 -10.96
C ASP A 308 -2.12 13.46 -12.17
N PRO A 309 -2.13 12.12 -12.11
CA PRO A 309 -2.62 11.29 -13.21
C PRO A 309 -4.03 11.62 -13.69
N ALA A 310 -4.89 12.14 -12.81
CA ALA A 310 -6.24 12.56 -13.16
C ALA A 310 -6.29 13.69 -14.19
N GLN A 311 -5.19 14.38 -14.44
CA GLN A 311 -5.09 15.42 -15.48
C GLN A 311 -5.10 14.85 -16.90
N LEU A 312 -4.79 13.57 -17.06
CA LEU A 312 -4.82 12.86 -18.33
C LEU A 312 -6.10 12.05 -18.49
N SER A 313 -6.36 11.62 -19.71
CA SER A 313 -7.55 10.84 -20.05
C SER A 313 -7.24 9.34 -19.97
N TRP A 314 -7.93 8.64 -19.08
CA TRP A 314 -7.75 7.20 -18.84
C TRP A 314 -9.06 6.45 -19.00
N LEU A 315 -8.98 5.20 -19.48
CA LEU A 315 -10.09 4.26 -19.39
C LEU A 315 -10.34 3.83 -17.95
N ASP A 316 -9.26 3.52 -17.25
CA ASP A 316 -9.27 3.26 -15.81
C ASP A 316 -8.20 4.12 -15.15
N LEU A 317 -8.60 4.90 -14.16
CA LEU A 317 -7.69 5.73 -13.41
C LEU A 317 -6.73 4.85 -12.60
N PRO A 318 -5.42 5.15 -12.61
CA PRO A 318 -4.47 4.40 -11.77
C PRO A 318 -4.88 4.40 -10.30
N PRO A 319 -4.84 3.24 -9.60
CA PRO A 319 -5.24 3.16 -8.19
C PRO A 319 -4.39 4.06 -7.28
N ALA A 320 -5.03 4.79 -6.39
CA ALA A 320 -4.36 5.72 -5.47
C ALA A 320 -3.35 5.01 -4.54
N THR A 321 -3.67 3.80 -4.08
CA THR A 321 -2.77 3.01 -3.22
C THR A 321 -1.50 2.60 -3.93
N ASN A 322 -1.60 2.17 -5.19
CA ASN A 322 -0.45 1.77 -6.00
C ASN A 322 0.39 2.98 -6.40
N LEU A 323 -0.24 4.11 -6.70
CA LEU A 323 0.47 5.37 -6.94
C LEU A 323 1.22 5.87 -5.71
N ALA A 324 0.63 5.74 -4.52
CA ALA A 324 1.30 6.09 -3.27
C ALA A 324 2.54 5.21 -3.02
N ALA A 325 2.45 3.90 -3.29
CA ALA A 325 3.59 3.00 -3.21
C ALA A 325 4.68 3.35 -4.22
N ALA A 326 4.29 3.70 -5.44
CA ALA A 326 5.21 4.15 -6.48
C ALA A 326 5.94 5.44 -6.08
N ARG A 327 5.22 6.39 -5.50
CA ARG A 327 5.79 7.66 -5.02
C ARG A 327 6.78 7.44 -3.89
N ARG A 328 6.48 6.54 -2.95
CA ARG A 328 7.41 6.16 -1.87
C ARG A 328 8.70 5.57 -2.45
N LEU A 329 8.59 4.64 -3.40
CA LEU A 329 9.78 4.05 -4.03
C LEU A 329 10.62 5.11 -4.74
N LEU A 330 10.02 5.99 -5.53
CA LEU A 330 10.74 7.06 -6.23
C LEU A 330 11.39 8.04 -5.25
N THR A 331 10.76 8.32 -4.13
CA THR A 331 11.34 9.13 -3.05
C THR A 331 12.56 8.43 -2.45
N ASP A 332 12.45 7.14 -2.15
CA ASP A 332 13.55 6.34 -1.59
C ASP A 332 14.75 6.23 -2.56
N LEU A 333 14.47 6.25 -3.85
CA LEU A 333 15.52 6.27 -4.90
C LEU A 333 16.06 7.68 -5.18
N SER A 334 15.65 8.68 -4.42
CA SER A 334 16.05 10.10 -4.60
C SER A 334 15.65 10.68 -5.97
N ALA A 335 14.61 10.12 -6.58
CA ALA A 335 14.10 10.58 -7.87
C ALA A 335 13.20 11.80 -7.77
N LEU A 336 12.72 12.14 -6.57
CA LEU A 336 11.77 13.23 -6.34
C LEU A 336 12.35 14.32 -5.44
N GLU A 337 12.03 15.57 -5.78
CA GLU A 337 12.12 16.76 -4.92
C GLU A 337 10.70 17.32 -4.78
N GLY A 338 10.03 17.04 -3.66
CA GLY A 338 8.61 17.33 -3.51
C GLY A 338 7.78 16.53 -4.51
N ASP A 339 7.00 17.21 -5.32
CA ASP A 339 6.11 16.60 -6.32
C ASP A 339 6.73 16.49 -7.72
N ARG A 340 7.98 16.92 -7.89
CA ARG A 340 8.66 16.96 -9.18
C ARG A 340 9.86 16.03 -9.19
N LEU A 341 10.32 15.67 -10.40
CA LEU A 341 11.56 14.94 -10.56
C LEU A 341 12.76 15.77 -10.09
N SER A 342 13.64 15.15 -9.31
CA SER A 342 14.98 15.66 -9.02
C SER A 342 15.86 15.61 -10.26
N ALA A 343 17.05 16.21 -10.20
CA ALA A 343 18.04 16.05 -11.27
C ALA A 343 18.38 14.58 -11.52
N HIS A 344 18.50 13.81 -10.43
CA HIS A 344 18.69 12.36 -10.50
C HIS A 344 17.50 11.64 -11.12
N GLY A 345 16.27 12.02 -10.74
CA GLY A 345 15.04 11.48 -11.31
C GLY A 345 14.90 11.73 -12.81
N ARG A 346 15.31 12.90 -13.28
CA ARG A 346 15.32 13.21 -14.72
C ARG A 346 16.28 12.31 -15.50
N LYS A 347 17.46 12.06 -14.94
CA LYS A 347 18.43 11.11 -15.53
C LYS A 347 17.85 9.68 -15.57
N MET A 348 17.22 9.25 -14.50
CA MET A 348 16.55 7.94 -14.43
C MET A 348 15.46 7.82 -15.51
N ALA A 349 14.60 8.82 -15.63
CA ALA A 349 13.52 8.85 -16.61
C ALA A 349 14.04 8.78 -18.06
N ALA A 350 15.11 9.49 -18.34
CA ALA A 350 15.73 9.50 -19.69
C ALA A 350 16.26 8.11 -20.11
N LEU A 351 16.62 7.25 -19.17
CA LEU A 351 17.05 5.88 -19.47
C LEU A 351 15.90 4.96 -19.88
N GLY A 352 14.70 5.21 -19.36
CA GLY A 352 13.51 4.43 -19.68
C GLY A 352 13.54 2.98 -19.19
N ASN A 353 14.35 2.69 -18.18
CA ASN A 353 14.40 1.39 -17.51
C ASN A 353 13.41 1.34 -16.34
N ASP A 354 13.29 0.15 -15.73
CA ASP A 354 12.70 0.03 -14.41
C ASP A 354 13.36 1.05 -13.45
N PRO A 355 12.60 1.75 -12.59
CA PRO A 355 13.18 2.79 -11.75
C PRO A 355 14.36 2.35 -10.88
N ARG A 356 14.31 1.14 -10.33
CA ARG A 356 15.45 0.62 -9.54
C ARG A 356 16.70 0.43 -10.39
N LEU A 357 16.54 -0.15 -11.58
CA LEU A 357 17.67 -0.34 -12.50
C LEU A 357 18.19 1.00 -13.02
N ALA A 358 17.30 1.94 -13.30
CA ALA A 358 17.69 3.29 -13.69
C ALA A 358 18.46 4.01 -12.57
N ALA A 359 18.03 3.86 -11.33
CA ALA A 359 18.73 4.42 -10.17
C ALA A 359 20.14 3.82 -10.03
N MET A 360 20.27 2.51 -10.20
CA MET A 360 21.56 1.82 -10.15
C MET A 360 22.49 2.28 -11.27
N LEU A 361 22.00 2.39 -12.49
CA LEU A 361 22.77 2.84 -13.65
C LEU A 361 23.26 4.29 -13.47
N THR A 362 22.44 5.16 -12.93
CA THR A 362 22.78 6.57 -12.71
C THR A 362 23.66 6.78 -11.47
N ALA A 363 23.73 5.80 -10.57
CA ALA A 363 24.59 5.86 -9.37
C ALA A 363 26.06 5.60 -9.69
N ALA A 364 26.38 5.06 -10.85
CA ALA A 364 27.77 4.81 -11.25
C ALA A 364 28.55 6.12 -11.43
N GLU A 365 29.71 6.22 -10.78
CA GLU A 365 30.51 7.45 -10.74
C GLU A 365 31.61 7.46 -11.83
N ASP A 366 32.08 6.28 -12.26
CA ASP A 366 33.14 6.13 -13.24
C ASP A 366 32.76 5.13 -14.35
N ALA A 367 33.65 4.95 -15.33
CA ALA A 367 33.41 4.05 -16.46
C ALA A 367 33.32 2.57 -16.03
N ASP A 368 34.12 2.15 -15.05
CA ASP A 368 34.08 0.77 -14.54
C ASP A 368 32.79 0.51 -13.75
N GLY A 369 32.37 1.47 -12.96
CA GLY A 369 31.09 1.43 -12.27
C GLY A 369 29.90 1.37 -13.23
N ALA A 370 29.93 2.16 -14.30
CA ALA A 370 28.91 2.13 -15.33
C ALA A 370 28.86 0.78 -16.05
N ALA A 371 29.99 0.20 -16.38
CA ALA A 371 30.07 -1.14 -16.97
C ALA A 371 29.52 -2.22 -16.03
N THR A 372 29.82 -2.11 -14.74
CA THR A 372 29.31 -3.02 -13.71
C THR A 372 27.79 -2.90 -13.59
N ALA A 373 27.27 -1.67 -13.47
CA ALA A 373 25.83 -1.40 -13.39
C ALA A 373 25.09 -1.88 -14.62
N ALA A 374 25.64 -1.67 -15.81
CA ALA A 374 25.05 -2.12 -17.06
C ALA A 374 24.95 -3.65 -17.14
N LYS A 375 25.98 -4.35 -16.73
CA LYS A 375 25.99 -5.82 -16.66
C LYS A 375 24.97 -6.34 -15.64
N LEU A 376 24.91 -5.74 -14.45
CA LEU A 376 23.93 -6.07 -13.42
C LEU A 376 22.50 -5.84 -13.92
N ALA A 377 22.23 -4.70 -14.55
CA ALA A 377 20.93 -4.40 -15.10
C ALA A 377 20.52 -5.41 -16.18
N ALA A 378 21.42 -5.80 -17.05
CA ALA A 378 21.18 -6.81 -18.07
C ALA A 378 20.79 -8.17 -17.45
N ILE A 379 21.50 -8.58 -16.40
CA ILE A 379 21.20 -9.81 -15.66
C ILE A 379 19.85 -9.74 -14.97
N LEU A 380 19.54 -8.62 -14.32
CA LEU A 380 18.28 -8.45 -13.56
C LEU A 380 17.06 -8.30 -14.49
N GLU A 381 17.23 -7.77 -15.68
CA GLU A 381 16.17 -7.72 -16.70
C GLU A 381 15.82 -9.11 -17.25
N GLU A 382 16.80 -9.95 -17.43
CA GLU A 382 16.66 -11.33 -17.89
C GLU A 382 17.43 -12.28 -16.97
N PRO A 383 16.87 -12.61 -15.79
CA PRO A 383 17.59 -13.42 -14.80
C PRO A 383 17.96 -14.81 -15.35
N PRO A 384 19.05 -15.43 -14.84
CA PRO A 384 19.42 -16.76 -15.24
C PRO A 384 18.33 -17.77 -14.90
N ARG A 385 18.12 -18.72 -15.78
CA ARG A 385 17.14 -19.80 -15.59
C ARG A 385 17.78 -20.94 -14.81
N GLY A 386 17.06 -21.40 -13.80
CA GLY A 386 17.40 -22.58 -12.99
C GLY A 386 18.39 -22.32 -11.85
N GLY A 387 18.16 -22.96 -10.81
CA GLY A 387 18.88 -23.46 -9.64
C GLY A 387 19.88 -22.63 -8.89
N ASN A 388 20.60 -21.68 -9.45
CA ASN A 388 21.64 -20.94 -8.74
C ASN A 388 21.15 -19.53 -8.36
N SER A 389 20.99 -19.30 -7.06
CA SER A 389 20.56 -18.03 -6.49
C SER A 389 21.69 -17.00 -6.33
N ASP A 390 22.94 -17.39 -6.62
CA ASP A 390 24.11 -16.52 -6.43
C ASP A 390 24.30 -15.56 -7.60
N LEU A 391 24.07 -14.26 -7.36
CA LEU A 391 24.28 -13.21 -8.33
C LEU A 391 25.74 -13.11 -8.80
N SER A 392 26.71 -13.37 -7.92
CA SER A 392 28.13 -13.32 -8.29
C SER A 392 28.47 -14.38 -9.33
N ALA A 393 27.87 -15.56 -9.27
CA ALA A 393 28.04 -16.60 -10.27
C ALA A 393 27.47 -16.20 -11.63
N ALA A 394 26.28 -15.56 -11.64
CA ALA A 394 25.68 -15.01 -12.86
C ALA A 394 26.52 -13.88 -13.44
N PHE A 395 27.04 -13.00 -12.61
CA PHE A 395 27.90 -11.88 -13.02
C PHE A 395 29.20 -12.35 -13.67
N ALA A 396 29.77 -13.47 -13.19
CA ALA A 396 30.99 -14.05 -13.75
C ALA A 396 30.78 -14.69 -15.12
N ARG A 397 29.53 -15.00 -15.50
CA ARG A 397 29.24 -15.60 -16.79
C ARG A 397 29.28 -14.58 -17.93
N GLN A 398 29.73 -15.04 -19.10
CA GLN A 398 29.67 -14.26 -20.33
C GLN A 398 28.56 -14.83 -21.22
N GLN A 399 27.33 -14.37 -21.03
CA GLN A 399 26.22 -14.67 -21.94
C GLN A 399 26.08 -13.56 -22.99
N GLY A 400 25.94 -13.95 -24.26
CA GLY A 400 25.89 -13.01 -25.37
C GLY A 400 24.75 -11.99 -25.27
N ASN A 401 23.57 -12.41 -24.83
CA ASN A 401 22.43 -11.52 -24.67
C ASN A 401 22.65 -10.46 -23.53
N TRP A 402 23.27 -10.84 -22.43
CA TRP A 402 23.61 -9.90 -21.36
C TRP A 402 24.70 -8.92 -21.80
N GLN A 403 25.74 -9.39 -22.51
CA GLN A 403 26.77 -8.52 -23.03
C GLN A 403 26.23 -7.51 -24.04
N GLN A 404 25.38 -7.94 -24.94
CA GLN A 404 24.74 -7.09 -25.94
C GLN A 404 23.87 -6.03 -25.28
N ARG A 405 23.07 -6.42 -24.27
CA ARG A 405 22.23 -5.49 -23.51
C ARG A 405 23.05 -4.51 -22.70
N ALA A 406 24.10 -4.98 -22.04
CA ALA A 406 25.01 -4.12 -21.31
C ALA A 406 25.67 -3.05 -22.18
N GLN A 407 26.08 -3.41 -23.39
CA GLN A 407 26.63 -2.46 -24.38
C GLN A 407 25.61 -1.40 -24.77
N GLN A 408 24.36 -1.78 -24.99
CA GLN A 408 23.28 -0.83 -25.27
C GLN A 408 23.06 0.16 -24.10
N LEU A 409 23.09 -0.33 -22.88
CA LEU A 409 22.92 0.50 -21.68
C LEU A 409 24.10 1.45 -21.51
N MET A 410 25.32 0.98 -21.73
CA MET A 410 26.52 1.83 -21.73
C MET A 410 26.44 2.95 -22.75
N LYS A 411 25.94 2.63 -23.93
CA LYS A 411 25.72 3.63 -24.98
C LYS A 411 24.71 4.68 -24.59
N ARG A 412 23.62 4.29 -23.91
CA ARG A 412 22.62 5.23 -23.37
C ARG A 412 23.20 6.13 -22.27
N LEU A 413 24.09 5.59 -21.45
CA LEU A 413 24.79 6.37 -20.43
C LEU A 413 25.85 7.31 -21.02
N ALA A 414 26.12 7.21 -22.32
CA ALA A 414 27.18 7.95 -23.01
C ALA A 414 28.58 7.74 -22.42
N VAL A 415 28.84 6.54 -21.90
CA VAL A 415 30.12 6.15 -21.31
C VAL A 415 30.82 5.19 -22.25
N ARG A 416 32.07 5.47 -22.52
CA ARG A 416 32.96 4.63 -23.35
C ARG A 416 34.04 3.99 -22.49
N GLY A 417 34.38 2.75 -22.82
CA GLY A 417 35.36 1.97 -22.08
C GLY A 417 34.79 1.46 -20.76
N GLY A 418 35.65 1.15 -19.83
CA GLY A 418 35.29 0.58 -18.54
C GLY A 418 35.20 -0.95 -18.58
N GLN A 419 35.62 -1.57 -17.49
CA GLN A 419 35.55 -3.01 -17.28
C GLN A 419 34.66 -3.29 -16.07
N PRO A 420 33.77 -4.29 -16.14
CA PRO A 420 32.99 -4.68 -14.99
C PRO A 420 33.87 -5.07 -13.80
N ASP A 421 33.57 -4.52 -12.64
CA ASP A 421 34.32 -4.71 -11.40
C ASP A 421 33.44 -5.36 -10.34
N ALA A 422 33.82 -6.56 -9.93
CA ALA A 422 33.08 -7.32 -8.92
C ALA A 422 33.00 -6.60 -7.56
N ASP A 423 33.98 -5.77 -7.22
CA ASP A 423 34.04 -5.05 -5.94
C ASP A 423 33.00 -3.90 -5.87
N SER A 424 32.52 -3.45 -7.01
CA SER A 424 31.50 -2.38 -7.09
C SER A 424 30.05 -2.90 -7.02
N ILE A 425 29.83 -4.20 -7.12
CA ILE A 425 28.50 -4.81 -7.23
C ILE A 425 27.64 -4.47 -6.02
N ALA A 426 28.17 -4.67 -4.82
CA ALA A 426 27.41 -4.47 -3.58
C ALA A 426 26.92 -3.03 -3.41
N ALA A 427 27.78 -2.05 -3.65
CA ALA A 427 27.43 -0.63 -3.55
C ALA A 427 26.39 -0.21 -4.59
N LEU A 428 26.53 -0.69 -5.82
CA LEU A 428 25.57 -0.42 -6.89
C LEU A 428 24.21 -1.04 -6.62
N LEU A 429 24.18 -2.28 -6.16
CA LEU A 429 22.90 -2.91 -5.75
C LEU A 429 22.26 -2.16 -4.59
N ALA A 430 23.04 -1.75 -3.59
CA ALA A 430 22.53 -1.02 -2.45
C ALA A 430 21.91 0.33 -2.83
N SER A 431 22.39 0.96 -3.90
CA SER A 431 21.82 2.24 -4.39
C SER A 431 20.38 2.11 -4.90
N ALA A 432 19.97 0.91 -5.30
CA ALA A 432 18.64 0.66 -5.87
C ALA A 432 17.81 -0.32 -5.03
N PHE A 433 18.44 -1.15 -4.23
CA PHE A 433 17.82 -2.23 -3.47
C PHE A 433 18.15 -2.18 -1.99
N ALA A 434 18.28 -0.99 -1.42
CA ALA A 434 18.58 -0.82 0.01
C ALA A 434 17.51 -1.47 0.90
N ASP A 435 16.26 -1.42 0.52
CA ASP A 435 15.12 -2.05 1.20
C ASP A 435 15.16 -3.58 1.14
N ARG A 436 16.01 -4.15 0.30
CA ARG A 436 16.19 -5.60 0.10
C ARG A 436 17.50 -6.14 0.65
N ILE A 437 18.19 -5.36 1.46
CA ILE A 437 19.28 -5.88 2.29
C ILE A 437 18.64 -6.83 3.30
N ALA A 438 19.20 -8.03 3.41
CA ALA A 438 18.64 -9.12 4.19
C ALA A 438 19.62 -9.57 5.28
N HIS A 439 19.13 -9.74 6.49
CA HIS A 439 19.86 -10.27 7.62
C HIS A 439 19.30 -11.64 8.04
N ARG A 440 20.19 -12.60 8.24
CA ARG A 440 19.80 -13.95 8.67
C ARG A 440 19.12 -13.92 10.04
N ARG A 441 18.03 -14.65 10.16
CA ARG A 441 17.21 -14.78 11.36
C ARG A 441 17.20 -16.22 11.86
N GLY A 442 17.82 -16.50 12.98
CA GLY A 442 17.74 -17.79 13.62
C GLY A 442 18.22 -18.96 12.77
N GLN A 443 17.34 -19.60 12.03
CA GLN A 443 17.64 -20.76 11.21
C GLN A 443 18.32 -20.41 9.88
N GLU A 444 19.12 -21.33 9.34
CA GLU A 444 19.70 -21.20 8.02
C GLU A 444 18.62 -21.03 6.95
N GLY A 445 18.84 -20.11 6.02
CA GLY A 445 17.90 -19.83 4.95
C GLY A 445 16.74 -18.89 5.30
N ARG A 446 16.65 -18.42 6.55
CA ARG A 446 15.63 -17.45 6.97
C ARG A 446 16.24 -16.07 7.15
N TYR A 447 15.63 -15.08 6.51
CA TYR A 447 16.12 -13.70 6.48
C TYR A 447 15.01 -12.71 6.79
N GLN A 448 15.42 -11.57 7.35
CA GLN A 448 14.58 -10.38 7.44
C GLN A 448 15.14 -9.33 6.51
N LEU A 449 14.29 -8.71 5.71
CA LEU A 449 14.66 -7.61 4.82
C LEU A 449 14.63 -6.26 5.56
N ALA A 450 15.34 -5.30 5.03
CA ALA A 450 15.36 -3.93 5.57
C ALA A 450 13.97 -3.27 5.58
N ASN A 451 13.05 -3.68 4.70
CA ASN A 451 11.66 -3.24 4.72
C ASN A 451 10.78 -3.91 5.79
N GLY A 452 11.35 -4.84 6.57
CA GLY A 452 10.66 -5.57 7.64
C GLY A 452 10.05 -6.90 7.22
N MET A 453 10.02 -7.22 5.93
CA MET A 453 9.48 -8.48 5.43
C MET A 453 10.42 -9.65 5.66
N GLY A 454 9.84 -10.86 5.81
CA GLY A 454 10.61 -12.10 5.80
C GLY A 454 10.95 -12.55 4.39
N ALA A 455 12.12 -13.18 4.25
CA ALA A 455 12.56 -13.81 3.01
C ALA A 455 13.22 -15.15 3.31
N MET A 456 13.24 -16.04 2.32
CA MET A 456 13.74 -17.40 2.52
C MET A 456 14.53 -17.93 1.33
N LEU A 457 15.54 -18.72 1.66
CA LEU A 457 16.24 -19.63 0.76
C LEU A 457 16.05 -21.07 1.25
N ASP A 458 16.21 -22.04 0.36
CA ASP A 458 16.29 -23.42 0.77
C ASP A 458 17.52 -23.63 1.69
N ALA A 459 17.39 -24.44 2.73
CA ALA A 459 18.47 -24.66 3.71
C ALA A 459 19.75 -25.26 3.09
N ASP A 460 19.62 -25.98 1.98
CA ASP A 460 20.71 -26.58 1.22
C ASP A 460 21.34 -25.62 0.19
N ASP A 461 20.75 -24.43 0.00
CA ASP A 461 21.34 -23.38 -0.85
C ASP A 461 22.63 -22.87 -0.20
N ALA A 462 23.70 -22.75 -1.01
CA ALA A 462 24.99 -22.28 -0.53
C ALA A 462 24.94 -20.89 0.10
N LEU A 463 24.02 -20.03 -0.37
CA LEU A 463 23.83 -18.67 0.20
C LEU A 463 23.15 -18.67 1.56
N SER A 464 22.49 -19.75 1.95
CA SER A 464 21.76 -19.84 3.23
C SER A 464 22.65 -19.69 4.47
N ARG A 465 23.96 -19.88 4.32
CA ARG A 465 24.95 -19.75 5.39
C ARG A 465 25.45 -18.32 5.61
N HIS A 466 25.23 -17.43 4.64
CA HIS A 466 25.67 -16.05 4.75
C HIS A 466 24.76 -15.26 5.69
N GLU A 467 25.37 -14.47 6.54
CA GLU A 467 24.65 -13.64 7.51
C GLU A 467 23.90 -12.48 6.82
N TRP A 468 24.53 -11.88 5.80
CA TRP A 468 24.01 -10.72 5.10
C TRP A 468 23.96 -10.95 3.60
N LEU A 469 22.82 -10.59 3.00
CA LEU A 469 22.60 -10.64 1.56
C LEU A 469 21.99 -9.34 1.08
N ILE A 470 22.13 -9.05 -0.21
CA ILE A 470 21.24 -8.15 -0.94
C ILE A 470 20.45 -9.01 -1.92
N ALA A 471 19.13 -8.98 -1.84
CA ALA A 471 18.23 -9.83 -2.62
C ALA A 471 17.42 -9.01 -3.63
N PRO A 472 17.98 -8.65 -4.80
CA PRO A 472 17.29 -7.83 -5.78
C PRO A 472 16.10 -8.52 -6.43
N LEU A 473 16.07 -9.84 -6.45
CA LEU A 473 15.00 -10.60 -7.09
C LEU A 473 14.30 -11.50 -6.07
N LEU A 474 13.06 -11.17 -5.80
CA LEU A 474 12.20 -11.86 -4.85
C LEU A 474 10.91 -12.30 -5.53
N LEU A 475 10.37 -13.43 -5.10
CA LEU A 475 9.06 -13.91 -5.53
C LEU A 475 8.20 -14.18 -4.31
N GLN A 476 7.05 -13.53 -4.23
CA GLN A 476 6.06 -13.81 -3.20
C GLN A 476 5.08 -14.87 -3.69
N GLY A 477 5.04 -16.01 -3.01
CA GLY A 477 4.08 -17.08 -3.29
C GLY A 477 2.80 -16.93 -2.46
N SER A 478 1.77 -17.69 -2.82
CA SER A 478 0.50 -17.73 -2.09
C SER A 478 0.56 -18.54 -0.80
N ALA A 479 1.54 -19.43 -0.67
CA ALA A 479 1.62 -20.43 0.40
C ALA A 479 2.39 -19.97 1.65
N SER A 480 3.17 -18.91 1.58
CA SER A 480 4.00 -18.41 2.67
C SER A 480 3.98 -16.90 2.75
N PRO A 481 3.94 -16.31 3.96
CA PRO A 481 4.11 -14.86 4.12
C PRO A 481 5.52 -14.38 3.76
N ASP A 482 6.52 -15.28 3.76
CA ASP A 482 7.89 -14.97 3.41
C ASP A 482 8.11 -15.05 1.90
N ALA A 483 8.81 -14.05 1.35
CA ALA A 483 9.19 -14.03 -0.05
C ALA A 483 10.32 -15.04 -0.31
N ARG A 484 10.28 -15.71 -1.46
CA ARG A 484 11.38 -16.57 -1.88
C ARG A 484 12.46 -15.74 -2.56
N ILE A 485 13.70 -15.93 -2.15
CA ILE A 485 14.86 -15.27 -2.76
C ILE A 485 15.24 -16.06 -4.02
N LEU A 486 15.14 -15.42 -5.18
CA LEU A 486 15.52 -16.00 -6.46
C LEU A 486 16.96 -15.70 -6.85
N LEU A 487 17.44 -14.52 -6.48
CA LEU A 487 18.78 -14.06 -6.79
C LEU A 487 19.26 -13.13 -5.69
N ALA A 488 20.45 -13.36 -5.15
CA ALA A 488 21.03 -12.55 -4.08
C ALA A 488 22.55 -12.50 -4.17
N LEU A 489 23.11 -11.45 -3.58
CA LEU A 489 24.55 -11.26 -3.42
C LEU A 489 24.90 -11.35 -1.95
N PRO A 490 25.82 -12.25 -1.51
CA PRO A 490 26.36 -12.20 -0.17
C PRO A 490 27.25 -10.96 -0.01
N VAL A 491 27.09 -10.26 1.12
CA VAL A 491 27.79 -9.00 1.38
C VAL A 491 28.44 -9.00 2.76
N ASP A 492 29.55 -8.30 2.88
CA ASP A 492 30.07 -7.84 4.15
C ASP A 492 29.40 -6.51 4.50
N ILE A 493 28.50 -6.53 5.48
CA ILE A 493 27.69 -5.36 5.81
C ILE A 493 28.54 -4.18 6.31
N HIS A 494 29.63 -4.44 7.03
CA HIS A 494 30.49 -3.38 7.54
C HIS A 494 31.26 -2.69 6.42
N ALA A 495 31.79 -3.45 5.47
CA ALA A 495 32.42 -2.90 4.27
C ALA A 495 31.42 -2.11 3.41
N LEU A 496 30.19 -2.61 3.28
CA LEU A 496 29.14 -1.91 2.53
C LEU A 496 28.74 -0.58 3.20
N ILE A 497 28.67 -0.54 4.53
CA ILE A 497 28.36 0.69 5.28
C ILE A 497 29.50 1.71 5.11
N GLU A 498 30.75 1.28 5.10
CA GLU A 498 31.90 2.17 4.84
C GLU A 498 31.84 2.78 3.44
N GLN A 499 31.48 1.99 2.43
CA GLN A 499 31.32 2.48 1.05
C GLN A 499 30.10 3.36 0.88
N CYS A 500 29.02 3.07 1.60
CA CYS A 500 27.73 3.74 1.47
C CYS A 500 27.22 4.22 2.84
N PRO A 501 27.82 5.26 3.44
CA PRO A 501 27.42 5.74 4.77
C PRO A 501 25.95 6.17 4.86
N ALA A 502 25.38 6.58 3.75
CA ALA A 502 23.97 7.01 3.68
C ALA A 502 22.95 5.87 3.89
N LEU A 503 23.39 4.60 3.83
CA LEU A 503 22.50 3.46 4.08
C LEU A 503 22.02 3.40 5.53
N VAL A 504 22.85 3.84 6.46
CA VAL A 504 22.55 3.73 7.89
C VAL A 504 21.90 4.98 8.43
N ARG A 505 20.95 4.77 9.33
CA ARG A 505 20.37 5.83 10.14
C ARG A 505 20.63 5.52 11.60
N ARG A 506 21.06 6.54 12.32
CA ARG A 506 21.18 6.48 13.78
C ARG A 506 19.90 7.02 14.37
N SER A 507 19.28 6.25 15.21
CA SER A 507 18.08 6.66 15.94
C SER A 507 18.30 6.45 17.42
N ASP A 508 18.04 7.47 18.20
CA ASP A 508 18.00 7.37 19.65
C ASP A 508 16.59 6.98 20.04
N THR A 509 16.46 5.84 20.71
CA THR A 509 15.19 5.31 21.15
C THR A 509 15.17 5.35 22.67
N VAL A 510 14.14 5.98 23.23
CA VAL A 510 13.88 5.95 24.65
C VAL A 510 12.54 5.22 24.85
N GLU A 511 12.58 4.15 25.63
CA GLU A 511 11.39 3.35 25.91
C GLU A 511 11.12 3.33 27.40
N TRP A 512 9.83 3.30 27.72
CA TRP A 512 9.35 3.09 29.07
C TRP A 512 9.53 1.63 29.42
N ASP A 513 10.34 1.33 30.46
CA ASP A 513 10.50 -0.04 30.94
C ASP A 513 9.31 -0.44 31.82
N GLU A 514 8.92 -1.70 31.72
CA GLU A 514 7.89 -2.28 32.59
C GLU A 514 8.35 -2.34 34.06
N ALA A 515 9.63 -2.35 34.31
CA ALA A 515 10.18 -2.22 35.67
C ALA A 515 9.82 -0.83 36.23
N PRO A 516 9.33 -0.71 37.49
CA PRO A 516 8.84 0.54 38.01
C PRO A 516 9.89 1.65 37.99
N GLY A 517 9.58 2.72 37.30
CA GLY A 517 10.30 3.99 37.39
C GLY A 517 11.53 4.17 36.49
N THR A 518 11.72 3.31 35.50
CA THR A 518 12.91 3.41 34.62
C THR A 518 12.52 3.67 33.16
N LEU A 519 13.37 4.45 32.50
CA LEU A 519 13.39 4.62 31.06
C LEU A 519 14.67 4.01 30.53
N LYS A 520 14.58 3.22 29.45
CA LYS A 520 15.74 2.68 28.75
C LYS A 520 16.01 3.49 27.50
N ALA A 521 17.23 3.91 27.31
CA ALA A 521 17.66 4.68 26.15
C ALA A 521 18.74 3.93 25.39
N TRP A 522 18.55 3.82 24.08
CA TRP A 522 19.51 3.20 23.17
C TRP A 522 19.76 4.08 21.97
N ARG A 523 20.96 4.01 21.47
CA ARG A 523 21.30 4.48 20.14
C ARG A 523 21.39 3.26 19.24
N ARG A 524 20.51 3.20 18.25
CA ARG A 524 20.50 2.13 17.26
C ARG A 524 20.99 2.66 15.93
N THR A 525 21.92 1.89 15.32
CA THR A 525 22.32 2.10 13.95
C THR A 525 21.56 1.09 13.11
N CYS A 526 20.73 1.56 12.18
CA CYS A 526 19.82 0.72 11.43
C CYS A 526 19.94 0.92 9.92
N ILE A 527 19.70 -0.14 9.17
CA ILE A 527 19.39 -0.09 7.74
C ILE A 527 17.90 -0.44 7.62
N GLY A 528 17.06 0.56 7.32
CA GLY A 528 15.62 0.35 7.40
C GLY A 528 15.20 -0.16 8.78
N ARG A 529 14.57 -1.33 8.82
CA ARG A 529 14.16 -2.01 10.06
C ARG A 529 15.20 -2.97 10.62
N LEU A 530 16.34 -3.14 9.94
CA LEU A 530 17.41 -4.00 10.42
C LEU A 530 18.30 -3.23 11.38
N VAL A 531 18.46 -3.77 12.58
CA VAL A 531 19.34 -3.21 13.60
C VAL A 531 20.75 -3.78 13.42
N ILE A 532 21.71 -2.92 13.09
CA ILE A 532 23.11 -3.31 12.90
C ILE A 532 23.84 -3.27 14.23
N LYS A 533 23.60 -2.23 15.02
CA LYS A 533 24.27 -2.01 16.29
C LYS A 533 23.33 -1.32 17.27
N THR A 534 23.35 -1.78 18.52
CA THR A 534 22.63 -1.16 19.62
C THR A 534 23.64 -0.75 20.69
N GLN A 535 23.61 0.51 21.08
CA GLN A 535 24.47 1.06 22.14
C GLN A 535 23.62 1.68 23.23
N PRO A 536 23.92 1.46 24.52
CA PRO A 536 23.27 2.20 25.59
C PRO A 536 23.54 3.70 25.44
N LEU A 537 22.51 4.51 25.65
CA LEU A 537 22.61 5.96 25.61
C LEU A 537 22.51 6.50 27.03
N ALA A 538 23.63 7.03 27.55
CA ALA A 538 23.69 7.48 28.94
C ALA A 538 22.93 8.77 29.21
N LYS A 539 22.89 9.67 28.23
CA LYS A 539 22.18 10.96 28.34
C LYS A 539 21.37 11.18 27.06
N PRO A 540 20.14 10.67 26.99
CA PRO A 540 19.27 10.96 25.87
C PRO A 540 18.87 12.45 25.86
N ALA A 541 18.54 12.97 24.69
CA ALA A 541 18.04 14.34 24.56
C ALA A 541 16.73 14.48 25.33
N GLU A 542 16.52 15.65 25.96
CA GLU A 542 15.31 15.92 26.74
C GLU A 542 14.04 15.74 25.93
N GLU A 543 14.06 16.17 24.67
CA GLU A 543 12.92 16.03 23.77
C GLU A 543 12.54 14.56 23.53
N GLU A 544 13.51 13.69 23.39
CA GLU A 544 13.29 12.27 23.20
C GLU A 544 12.76 11.58 24.45
N LEU A 545 13.29 11.97 25.62
CA LEU A 545 12.76 11.52 26.92
C LEU A 545 11.29 11.91 27.07
N HIS A 546 10.98 13.15 26.79
CA HIS A 546 9.61 13.65 26.88
C HIS A 546 8.68 12.95 25.90
N GLN A 547 9.14 12.72 24.66
CA GLN A 547 8.32 12.01 23.67
C GLN A 547 8.05 10.57 24.10
N ALA A 548 9.06 9.88 24.64
CA ALA A 548 8.90 8.53 25.18
C ALA A 548 7.90 8.49 26.34
N MET A 549 7.96 9.48 27.21
CA MET A 549 7.00 9.62 28.33
C MET A 549 5.57 9.82 27.81
N LEU A 550 5.38 10.69 26.82
CA LEU A 550 4.07 10.93 26.22
C LEU A 550 3.52 9.68 25.51
N ASN A 551 4.36 8.96 24.78
CA ASN A 551 3.99 7.70 24.12
C ASN A 551 3.57 6.64 25.17
N GLY A 552 4.31 6.53 26.26
CA GLY A 552 3.99 5.63 27.36
C GLY A 552 2.66 5.98 28.03
N ILE A 553 2.36 7.26 28.20
CA ILE A 553 1.07 7.73 28.74
C ILE A 553 -0.07 7.34 27.78
N ARG A 554 0.14 7.48 26.46
CA ARG A 554 -0.87 7.09 25.47
C ARG A 554 -1.16 5.59 25.47
N GLU A 555 -0.15 4.77 25.72
CA GLU A 555 -0.32 3.32 25.81
C GLU A 555 -0.98 2.89 27.13
N LYS A 556 -0.58 3.50 28.23
CA LYS A 556 -1.00 3.08 29.57
C LYS A 556 -2.21 3.82 30.08
N GLY A 557 -2.55 4.97 29.50
CA GLY A 557 -3.65 5.82 29.89
C GLY A 557 -3.27 6.93 30.88
N LEU A 558 -4.18 7.86 31.10
CA LEU A 558 -3.96 9.02 31.98
C LEU A 558 -3.72 8.67 33.44
N ASN A 559 -4.08 7.46 33.87
CA ASN A 559 -3.93 7.00 35.24
C ASN A 559 -2.47 6.92 35.72
N VAL A 560 -1.49 6.93 34.82
CA VAL A 560 -0.08 6.98 35.20
C VAL A 560 0.33 8.33 35.79
N LEU A 561 -0.45 9.38 35.55
CA LEU A 561 -0.26 10.69 36.11
C LEU A 561 -0.92 10.78 37.50
N ASN A 562 -0.43 11.69 38.32
CA ASN A 562 -0.99 11.91 39.64
C ASN A 562 -2.24 12.81 39.55
N TRP A 563 -3.41 12.20 39.41
CA TRP A 563 -4.69 12.90 39.46
C TRP A 563 -5.12 13.11 40.91
N THR A 564 -4.79 14.29 41.45
CA THR A 564 -5.30 14.69 42.75
C THR A 564 -6.80 14.96 42.66
N PRO A 565 -7.54 14.93 43.76
CA PRO A 565 -8.96 15.33 43.76
C PRO A 565 -9.19 16.72 43.17
N GLU A 566 -8.29 17.65 43.41
CA GLU A 566 -8.33 19.02 42.88
C GLU A 566 -8.14 19.04 41.37
N ALA A 567 -7.21 18.24 40.85
CA ALA A 567 -6.98 18.11 39.40
C ALA A 567 -8.20 17.51 38.69
N GLU A 568 -8.79 16.47 39.27
CA GLU A 568 -10.00 15.84 38.74
C GLU A 568 -11.20 16.81 38.77
N GLN A 569 -11.36 17.59 39.84
CA GLN A 569 -12.41 18.59 39.88
C GLN A 569 -12.20 19.71 38.85
N LEU A 570 -10.97 20.10 38.56
CA LEU A 570 -10.69 21.07 37.53
C LEU A 570 -11.08 20.49 36.15
N ARG A 571 -10.73 19.24 35.87
CA ARG A 571 -11.13 18.54 34.63
C ARG A 571 -12.66 18.53 34.48
N LEU A 572 -13.37 18.16 35.54
CA LEU A 572 -14.83 18.11 35.55
C LEU A 572 -15.46 19.49 35.35
N ARG A 573 -14.89 20.53 35.96
CA ARG A 573 -15.33 21.91 35.76
C ARG A 573 -15.18 22.33 34.29
N LEU A 574 -14.09 21.99 33.66
CA LEU A 574 -13.86 22.25 32.24
C LEU A 574 -14.86 21.49 31.36
N HIS A 575 -15.10 20.24 31.68
CA HIS A 575 -16.10 19.43 31.00
C HIS A 575 -17.50 20.06 31.08
N CYS A 576 -17.89 20.46 32.28
CA CYS A 576 -19.17 21.13 32.53
C CYS A 576 -19.24 22.49 31.83
N ALA A 577 -18.16 23.27 31.85
CA ALA A 577 -18.10 24.58 31.19
C ALA A 577 -18.36 24.46 29.68
N ALA A 578 -17.84 23.42 29.01
CA ALA A 578 -18.11 23.18 27.63
C ALA A 578 -19.60 22.90 27.33
N GLN A 579 -20.31 22.29 28.29
CA GLN A 579 -21.74 22.01 28.19
C GLN A 579 -22.61 23.22 28.50
N TRP A 580 -22.26 23.97 29.57
CA TRP A 580 -23.11 25.04 30.12
C TRP A 580 -22.81 26.42 29.56
N LEU A 581 -21.57 26.62 29.07
CA LEU A 581 -21.12 27.87 28.48
C LEU A 581 -20.54 27.61 27.08
N PRO A 582 -21.33 27.10 26.13
CA PRO A 582 -20.83 26.65 24.82
C PRO A 582 -20.37 27.81 23.91
N GLU A 583 -20.66 29.05 24.28
CA GLU A 583 -20.25 30.25 23.54
C GLU A 583 -18.74 30.53 23.63
N GLU A 584 -18.03 29.90 24.56
CA GLU A 584 -16.59 30.02 24.70
C GLU A 584 -15.87 28.78 24.17
N ALA A 585 -14.63 28.96 23.77
CA ALA A 585 -13.80 27.87 23.21
C ALA A 585 -13.10 27.05 24.30
N TRP A 586 -13.86 26.25 25.04
CA TRP A 586 -13.31 25.37 26.06
C TRP A 586 -12.58 24.20 25.47
N PRO A 587 -11.40 23.78 26.01
CA PRO A 587 -10.71 22.59 25.55
C PRO A 587 -11.52 21.32 25.87
N ALA A 588 -11.44 20.33 25.01
CA ALA A 588 -12.00 19.01 25.27
C ALA A 588 -11.15 18.28 26.30
N VAL A 589 -11.76 17.76 27.36
CA VAL A 589 -11.09 17.16 28.52
C VAL A 589 -11.50 15.72 28.82
N ASP A 590 -12.17 15.05 27.88
CA ASP A 590 -12.36 13.61 27.92
C ASP A 590 -11.01 12.89 27.75
N GLU A 591 -10.94 11.65 28.17
CA GLU A 591 -9.68 10.89 28.18
C GLU A 591 -9.01 10.85 26.79
N ALA A 592 -9.78 10.53 25.77
CA ALA A 592 -9.25 10.46 24.39
C ALA A 592 -8.70 11.80 23.91
N SER A 593 -9.40 12.90 24.20
CA SER A 593 -8.97 14.25 23.81
C SER A 593 -7.75 14.72 24.58
N LEU A 594 -7.65 14.42 25.87
CA LEU A 594 -6.49 14.74 26.68
C LEU A 594 -5.26 13.95 26.23
N LEU A 595 -5.40 12.67 25.89
CA LEU A 595 -4.32 11.87 25.34
C LEU A 595 -3.86 12.39 23.98
N ALA A 596 -4.77 12.82 23.14
CA ALA A 596 -4.45 13.39 21.84
C ALA A 596 -3.73 14.75 21.93
N SER A 597 -3.94 15.50 22.99
CA SER A 597 -3.42 16.86 23.18
C SER A 597 -2.31 16.98 24.23
N LEU A 598 -1.64 15.88 24.59
CA LEU A 598 -0.58 15.88 25.59
C LEU A 598 0.52 16.91 25.31
N GLU A 599 0.88 17.12 24.05
CA GLU A 599 1.88 18.10 23.64
C GLU A 599 1.46 19.52 23.94
N ARG A 600 0.17 19.81 24.05
CA ARG A 600 -0.36 21.15 24.29
C ARG A 600 -0.47 21.49 25.77
N TRP A 601 -0.92 20.56 26.61
CA TRP A 601 -1.20 20.84 28.02
C TRP A 601 -0.18 20.24 28.98
N LEU A 602 0.41 19.09 28.69
CA LEU A 602 1.34 18.40 29.60
C LEU A 602 2.80 18.72 29.27
N LEU A 603 3.19 18.63 28.01
CA LEU A 603 4.57 18.82 27.56
C LEU A 603 5.17 20.16 28.00
N PRO A 604 4.46 21.30 27.95
CA PRO A 604 4.99 22.57 28.42
C PRO A 604 5.37 22.60 29.93
N GLN A 605 4.81 21.70 30.72
CA GLN A 605 5.08 21.58 32.15
C GLN A 605 6.17 20.55 32.47
N MET A 606 6.73 19.90 31.44
CA MET A 606 7.72 18.83 31.62
C MET A 606 9.17 19.31 31.62
N ALA A 607 9.42 20.61 31.54
CA ALA A 607 10.78 21.14 31.61
C ALA A 607 11.47 20.66 32.91
N GLY A 608 12.66 20.05 32.76
CA GLY A 608 13.38 19.48 33.89
C GLY A 608 12.88 18.12 34.38
N VAL A 609 11.88 17.55 33.77
CA VAL A 609 11.38 16.20 34.07
C VAL A 609 12.20 15.19 33.30
N HIS A 610 13.08 14.44 33.99
CA HIS A 610 14.03 13.50 33.37
C HIS A 610 13.80 12.04 33.77
N SER A 611 12.82 11.77 34.64
CA SER A 611 12.53 10.42 35.13
C SER A 611 11.03 10.18 35.21
N LEU A 612 10.63 8.91 35.23
CA LEU A 612 9.24 8.53 35.43
C LEU A 612 8.72 8.94 36.81
N ARG A 613 9.58 8.93 37.80
CA ARG A 613 9.24 9.41 39.16
C ARG A 613 8.89 10.89 39.13
N ALA A 614 9.69 11.70 38.44
CA ALA A 614 9.43 13.12 38.29
C ALA A 614 8.12 13.37 37.50
N LEU A 615 7.88 12.57 36.45
CA LEU A 615 6.65 12.64 35.68
C LEU A 615 5.42 12.33 36.52
N LYS A 616 5.48 11.28 37.33
CA LYS A 616 4.38 10.90 38.25
C LYS A 616 4.16 11.91 39.34
N ALA A 617 5.15 12.69 39.69
CA ALA A 617 5.05 13.77 40.68
C ALA A 617 4.61 15.11 40.07
N LEU A 618 4.45 15.19 38.76
CA LEU A 618 4.05 16.42 38.07
C LEU A 618 2.65 16.86 38.49
N ASP A 619 2.52 18.16 38.75
CA ASP A 619 1.23 18.76 39.14
C ASP A 619 0.30 18.88 37.91
N VAL A 620 -0.61 17.93 37.79
CA VAL A 620 -1.58 17.87 36.67
C VAL A 620 -2.54 19.05 36.70
N ARG A 621 -2.95 19.49 37.92
CA ARG A 621 -3.81 20.64 38.06
C ARG A 621 -3.16 21.90 37.50
N GLN A 622 -1.90 22.12 37.82
CA GLN A 622 -1.15 23.27 37.32
C GLN A 622 -1.01 23.20 35.80
N ALA A 623 -0.76 22.01 35.25
CA ALA A 623 -0.68 21.81 33.83
C ALA A 623 -1.98 22.17 33.12
N LEU A 624 -3.12 21.73 33.62
CA LEU A 624 -4.43 22.08 33.06
C LEU A 624 -4.73 23.58 33.19
N GLN A 625 -4.40 24.19 34.32
CA GLN A 625 -4.57 25.65 34.52
C GLN A 625 -3.74 26.47 33.51
N ASN A 626 -2.48 26.11 33.33
CA ASN A 626 -1.58 26.80 32.40
C ASN A 626 -1.97 26.62 30.95
N TRP A 627 -2.70 25.57 30.60
CA TRP A 627 -3.23 25.34 29.27
C TRP A 627 -4.33 26.31 28.89
N LEU A 628 -5.11 26.80 29.90
CA LEU A 628 -6.20 27.72 29.67
C LEU A 628 -5.68 29.14 29.43
N PRO A 629 -6.18 29.84 28.40
CA PRO A 629 -5.99 31.27 28.23
C PRO A 629 -6.55 32.01 29.46
N TRP A 630 -5.90 33.10 29.84
CA TRP A 630 -6.29 33.88 31.00
C TRP A 630 -7.78 34.27 31.04
N PRO A 631 -8.39 34.77 29.96
CA PRO A 631 -9.81 35.08 29.95
C PRO A 631 -10.71 33.88 30.28
N LEU A 632 -10.39 32.69 29.74
CA LEU A 632 -11.14 31.46 30.02
C LEU A 632 -10.95 31.02 31.47
N ARG A 633 -9.75 31.17 32.02
CA ARG A 633 -9.46 30.85 33.41
C ARG A 633 -10.27 31.72 34.37
N GLN A 634 -10.32 33.02 34.11
CA GLN A 634 -11.13 33.95 34.90
C GLN A 634 -12.62 33.62 34.80
N LYS A 635 -13.11 33.33 33.61
CA LYS A 635 -14.51 32.97 33.39
C LYS A 635 -14.87 31.66 34.08
N LEU A 636 -14.00 30.66 34.04
CA LEU A 636 -14.19 29.42 34.77
C LEU A 636 -14.31 29.65 36.25
N ASP A 637 -13.44 30.44 36.85
CA ASP A 637 -13.43 30.71 38.30
C ASP A 637 -14.63 31.56 38.75
N SER A 638 -15.14 32.43 37.89
CA SER A 638 -16.32 33.25 38.22
C SER A 638 -17.64 32.52 38.01
N GLU A 639 -17.76 31.75 36.90
CA GLU A 639 -19.01 31.12 36.48
C GLU A 639 -19.19 29.68 36.98
N LEU A 640 -18.10 28.93 37.13
CA LEU A 640 -18.06 27.58 37.70
C LEU A 640 -17.09 27.55 38.89
N PRO A 641 -17.38 28.24 40.00
CA PRO A 641 -16.42 28.36 41.08
C PRO A 641 -16.17 27.01 41.77
N THR A 642 -15.04 26.91 42.47
CA THR A 642 -14.71 25.71 43.27
C THR A 642 -15.54 25.62 44.53
N HIS A 643 -15.96 26.76 45.08
CA HIS A 643 -16.70 26.87 46.30
C HIS A 643 -17.88 27.83 46.14
N TYR A 644 -18.92 27.58 46.90
CA TYR A 644 -20.06 28.46 47.04
C TYR A 644 -20.06 29.04 48.46
N THR A 645 -20.25 30.34 48.57
CA THR A 645 -20.39 31.01 49.89
C THR A 645 -21.84 30.96 50.30
N VAL A 646 -22.14 30.17 51.32
CA VAL A 646 -23.49 30.03 51.88
C VAL A 646 -23.84 31.23 52.76
N PRO A 647 -25.14 31.45 53.18
CA PRO A 647 -25.55 32.62 53.93
C PRO A 647 -24.78 32.88 55.21
N THR A 648 -24.24 31.88 55.88
CA THR A 648 -23.38 32.05 57.09
C THR A 648 -21.97 32.58 56.73
N GLY A 649 -21.62 32.71 55.50
CA GLY A 649 -20.27 33.07 55.05
C GLY A 649 -19.30 31.91 54.93
N SER A 650 -19.71 30.71 55.26
CA SER A 650 -18.90 29.52 55.04
C SER A 650 -18.72 29.24 53.56
N ARG A 651 -17.48 28.91 53.17
CA ARG A 651 -17.16 28.49 51.80
C ARG A 651 -17.24 26.98 51.72
N ILE A 652 -18.21 26.47 50.99
CA ILE A 652 -18.44 25.03 50.80
C ILE A 652 -18.03 24.61 49.40
N ALA A 653 -17.27 23.53 49.32
CA ALA A 653 -16.82 23.00 48.03
C ALA A 653 -17.99 22.51 47.18
N ILE A 654 -18.01 22.90 45.93
CA ILE A 654 -18.96 22.36 44.93
C ILE A 654 -18.33 21.12 44.29
N ARG A 655 -19.06 20.00 44.29
CA ARG A 655 -18.64 18.78 43.62
C ARG A 655 -19.21 18.75 42.21
N TYR A 656 -18.35 18.74 41.23
CA TYR A 656 -18.71 18.62 39.84
C TYR A 656 -18.68 17.14 39.40
N HIS A 657 -19.52 16.77 38.45
CA HIS A 657 -19.65 15.41 37.89
C HIS A 657 -19.69 15.43 36.37
N ASP A 658 -19.38 14.30 35.74
CA ASP A 658 -19.45 14.19 34.30
C ASP A 658 -20.89 14.26 33.75
N VAL A 659 -21.82 13.60 34.42
CA VAL A 659 -23.21 13.44 33.95
C VAL A 659 -24.19 14.08 34.89
N ASN A 660 -23.95 14.02 36.18
CA ASN A 660 -24.85 14.54 37.19
C ASN A 660 -24.68 16.06 37.43
N PRO A 661 -25.73 16.75 37.86
CA PRO A 661 -25.61 18.17 38.24
C PRO A 661 -24.61 18.40 39.37
N PRO A 662 -24.03 19.60 39.47
CA PRO A 662 -23.09 19.91 40.53
C PRO A 662 -23.80 19.91 41.90
N ALA A 663 -23.13 19.39 42.91
CA ALA A 663 -23.69 19.17 44.22
C ALA A 663 -22.98 20.01 45.31
N LEU A 664 -23.76 20.51 46.24
CA LEU A 664 -23.30 21.25 47.42
C LEU A 664 -23.80 20.55 48.69
N ALA A 665 -22.88 19.97 49.46
CA ALA A 665 -23.19 19.33 50.74
C ALA A 665 -23.00 20.34 51.87
N VAL A 666 -24.08 20.74 52.52
CA VAL A 666 -24.07 21.81 53.52
C VAL A 666 -25.06 21.52 54.61
N ARG A 667 -24.73 21.94 55.84
CA ARG A 667 -25.68 21.86 56.92
C ARG A 667 -26.91 22.72 56.63
N MET A 668 -28.10 22.19 56.86
CA MET A 668 -29.36 22.84 56.51
C MET A 668 -29.50 24.25 57.18
N GLN A 669 -29.04 24.39 58.39
CA GLN A 669 -29.14 25.66 59.15
C GLN A 669 -28.25 26.75 58.54
N GLU A 670 -27.22 26.43 57.85
CA GLU A 670 -26.36 27.40 57.15
C GLU A 670 -27.02 27.97 55.89
N MET A 671 -28.09 27.32 55.41
CA MET A 671 -28.88 27.75 54.25
C MET A 671 -30.08 28.57 54.57
N PHE A 672 -30.38 28.77 55.89
CA PHE A 672 -31.47 29.64 56.31
C PHE A 672 -31.24 31.07 55.81
N GLY A 673 -32.29 31.71 55.33
CA GLY A 673 -32.23 32.99 54.67
C GLY A 673 -32.09 32.94 53.15
N GLU A 674 -31.79 31.76 52.58
CA GLU A 674 -31.80 31.51 51.14
C GLU A 674 -33.21 31.06 50.74
N ALA A 675 -33.91 31.88 49.94
CA ALA A 675 -35.25 31.57 49.48
C ALA A 675 -35.32 30.72 48.25
N THR A 676 -34.29 30.82 47.40
CA THR A 676 -34.21 30.15 46.13
C THR A 676 -32.96 29.29 46.03
N THR A 677 -32.98 28.33 45.12
CA THR A 677 -31.83 27.46 44.87
C THR A 677 -30.63 28.26 44.34
N PRO A 678 -29.44 28.11 44.94
CA PRO A 678 -28.23 28.71 44.37
C PRO A 678 -27.96 28.19 42.97
N THR A 679 -27.50 29.10 42.10
CA THR A 679 -27.17 28.77 40.70
C THR A 679 -25.74 29.15 40.39
N ILE A 680 -25.18 28.48 39.34
CA ILE A 680 -23.89 28.78 38.75
C ILE A 680 -24.06 28.92 37.23
N ALA A 681 -22.97 29.17 36.51
CA ALA A 681 -22.96 29.28 35.04
C ALA A 681 -23.99 30.33 34.55
N GLN A 682 -23.87 31.55 35.02
CA GLN A 682 -24.77 32.66 34.66
C GLN A 682 -26.24 32.38 34.95
N GLY A 683 -26.51 31.66 36.03
CA GLY A 683 -27.87 31.30 36.43
C GLY A 683 -28.48 30.13 35.68
N ARG A 684 -27.72 29.51 34.77
CA ARG A 684 -28.22 28.41 33.92
C ARG A 684 -28.33 27.08 34.64
N VAL A 685 -27.54 26.88 35.70
CA VAL A 685 -27.43 25.56 36.35
C VAL A 685 -27.70 25.70 37.83
N PRO A 686 -28.84 25.17 38.36
CA PRO A 686 -29.08 25.11 39.77
C PRO A 686 -28.23 24.02 40.42
N LEU A 687 -27.71 24.31 41.62
CA LEU A 687 -26.98 23.35 42.42
C LEU A 687 -27.93 22.31 43.02
N VAL A 688 -27.47 21.07 43.07
CA VAL A 688 -28.13 20.03 43.88
C VAL A 688 -27.68 20.20 45.34
N LEU A 689 -28.59 20.52 46.22
CA LEU A 689 -28.27 20.69 47.61
C LEU A 689 -28.42 19.37 48.36
N GLU A 690 -27.32 18.91 48.93
CA GLU A 690 -27.29 17.81 49.89
C GLU A 690 -27.35 18.44 51.29
N LEU A 691 -28.55 18.61 51.84
CA LEU A 691 -28.76 19.21 53.12
C LEU A 691 -28.39 18.23 54.24
N LEU A 692 -27.52 18.68 55.13
CA LEU A 692 -26.97 17.88 56.24
C LEU A 692 -27.52 18.31 57.58
N SER A 693 -27.56 17.35 58.51
CA SER A 693 -27.84 17.61 59.90
C SER A 693 -26.69 18.41 60.56
N PRO A 694 -26.90 18.96 61.82
CA PRO A 694 -25.82 19.56 62.55
C PRO A 694 -24.60 18.68 62.77
N ALA A 695 -24.76 17.34 62.75
CA ALA A 695 -23.69 16.36 62.82
C ALA A 695 -23.19 15.96 61.44
N GLN A 696 -23.55 16.69 60.38
CA GLN A 696 -23.14 16.46 58.97
C GLN A 696 -23.59 15.12 58.36
N ARG A 697 -24.75 14.62 58.80
CA ARG A 697 -25.35 13.43 58.20
C ARG A 697 -26.39 13.82 57.14
N PRO A 698 -26.50 13.11 56.00
CA PRO A 698 -27.48 13.43 54.97
C PRO A 698 -28.91 13.43 55.50
N LEU A 699 -29.68 14.49 55.22
CA LEU A 699 -31.09 14.63 55.57
C LEU A 699 -31.96 14.63 54.30
N GLN A 700 -31.60 15.48 53.33
CA GLN A 700 -32.43 15.72 52.16
C GLN A 700 -31.55 16.13 51.00
N ILE A 701 -31.92 15.65 49.79
CA ILE A 701 -31.33 16.09 48.54
C ILE A 701 -32.42 16.85 47.79
N THR A 702 -32.15 18.10 47.39
CA THR A 702 -33.13 18.91 46.68
C THR A 702 -32.47 19.68 45.54
N ARG A 703 -33.21 19.83 44.46
CA ARG A 703 -32.88 20.71 43.33
C ARG A 703 -33.64 22.03 43.37
N ASP A 704 -34.66 22.10 44.22
CA ASP A 704 -35.48 23.28 44.42
C ASP A 704 -35.63 23.56 45.91
N LEU A 705 -34.79 24.47 46.40
CA LEU A 705 -34.76 24.84 47.81
C LEU A 705 -36.07 25.51 48.26
N GLY A 706 -36.63 26.39 47.42
CA GLY A 706 -37.89 27.06 47.72
C GLY A 706 -39.04 26.08 47.90
N ALA A 707 -39.17 25.12 47.03
CA ALA A 707 -40.17 24.06 47.13
C ALA A 707 -39.92 23.17 48.34
N PHE A 708 -38.68 22.87 48.66
CA PHE A 708 -38.35 22.13 49.88
C PHE A 708 -38.74 22.89 51.16
N TRP A 709 -38.45 24.18 51.25
CA TRP A 709 -38.82 25.00 52.41
C TRP A 709 -40.34 25.03 52.67
N GLN A 710 -41.12 24.99 51.59
CA GLN A 710 -42.58 25.04 51.66
C GLN A 710 -43.24 23.66 51.82
N GLY A 711 -42.54 22.59 51.51
CA GLY A 711 -43.06 21.24 51.49
C GLY A 711 -42.43 20.32 52.53
N SER A 712 -41.50 19.49 52.10
CA SER A 712 -40.85 18.40 52.86
C SER A 712 -40.08 18.89 54.10
N TYR A 713 -39.72 20.16 54.16
CA TYR A 713 -39.02 20.75 55.33
C TYR A 713 -39.76 20.51 56.62
N ARG A 714 -41.09 20.57 56.66
CA ARG A 714 -41.89 20.40 57.89
C ARG A 714 -41.68 19.04 58.54
N GLU A 715 -41.56 17.99 57.75
CA GLU A 715 -41.27 16.66 58.27
C GLU A 715 -39.86 16.58 58.86
N VAL A 716 -38.88 17.11 58.10
CA VAL A 716 -37.48 17.18 58.54
C VAL A 716 -37.35 18.05 59.80
N GLN A 717 -38.06 19.20 59.87
CA GLN A 717 -38.10 20.07 61.05
C GLN A 717 -38.57 19.32 62.31
N LYS A 718 -39.65 18.55 62.18
CA LYS A 718 -40.20 17.76 63.28
C LYS A 718 -39.21 16.72 63.79
N GLU A 719 -38.59 16.01 62.90
CA GLU A 719 -37.58 15.02 63.24
C GLU A 719 -36.32 15.67 63.86
N MET A 720 -35.85 16.77 63.32
CA MET A 720 -34.64 17.44 63.77
C MET A 720 -34.86 18.15 65.11
N LYS A 721 -36.06 18.71 65.40
CA LYS A 721 -36.40 19.23 66.71
C LYS A 721 -36.29 18.18 67.83
N GLY A 722 -36.62 16.92 67.48
CA GLY A 722 -36.47 15.82 68.41
C GLY A 722 -35.01 15.37 68.60
N ARG A 723 -34.25 15.32 67.54
CA ARG A 723 -32.84 14.86 67.56
C ARG A 723 -31.85 15.94 68.03
N TYR A 724 -32.09 17.20 67.64
CA TYR A 724 -31.19 18.33 67.91
C TYR A 724 -31.94 19.51 68.53
N PRO A 725 -32.50 19.34 69.70
CA PRO A 725 -33.37 20.38 70.34
C PRO A 725 -32.64 21.66 70.68
N LYS A 726 -31.33 21.63 70.77
CA LYS A 726 -30.50 22.81 71.06
C LYS A 726 -30.23 23.70 69.87
N HIS A 727 -30.59 23.23 68.63
CA HIS A 727 -30.40 23.97 67.41
C HIS A 727 -31.67 24.69 66.95
N VAL A 728 -31.54 25.69 66.10
CA VAL A 728 -32.64 26.45 65.53
C VAL A 728 -33.35 25.72 64.43
N TRP A 729 -34.65 25.50 64.53
CA TRP A 729 -35.48 24.86 63.49
C TRP A 729 -36.72 25.74 63.26
N PRO A 730 -36.57 26.88 62.49
CA PRO A 730 -37.63 27.86 62.35
C PRO A 730 -38.78 27.35 61.49
N ASP A 731 -39.95 27.96 61.62
CA ASP A 731 -41.11 27.68 60.80
C ASP A 731 -41.02 28.34 59.43
N ASP A 732 -40.27 29.46 59.34
CA ASP A 732 -39.97 30.14 58.04
C ASP A 732 -38.46 30.18 57.81
N PRO A 733 -37.89 29.09 57.30
CA PRO A 733 -36.45 28.99 57.10
C PRO A 733 -35.90 29.96 56.05
N ALA A 734 -36.71 30.34 55.05
CA ALA A 734 -36.29 31.25 53.99
C ALA A 734 -36.02 32.69 54.51
N ASN A 735 -36.63 33.07 55.56
CA ASN A 735 -36.52 34.42 56.14
C ASN A 735 -35.82 34.42 57.52
N THR A 736 -35.23 33.34 57.95
CA THR A 736 -34.51 33.19 59.18
C THR A 736 -33.02 33.41 59.00
N ALA A 737 -32.35 34.06 59.97
CA ALA A 737 -30.92 34.23 59.95
C ALA A 737 -30.18 32.87 59.98
N PRO A 738 -29.19 32.64 59.09
CA PRO A 738 -28.42 31.41 59.09
C PRO A 738 -27.53 31.32 60.35
N THR A 739 -27.24 30.08 60.75
CA THR A 739 -26.39 29.85 61.91
C THR A 739 -25.65 28.54 61.86
N ARG A 740 -24.44 28.52 62.42
CA ARG A 740 -23.65 27.29 62.64
C ARG A 740 -23.75 26.82 64.06
N ARG A 741 -24.37 27.62 64.91
CA ARG A 741 -24.38 27.50 66.42
C ARG A 741 -25.71 27.00 66.95
N THR A 742 -25.69 26.56 68.18
CA THR A 742 -26.90 26.27 68.94
C THR A 742 -27.67 27.56 69.28
N LYS A 743 -28.92 27.43 69.66
CA LYS A 743 -29.80 28.56 70.05
C LYS A 743 -29.18 29.57 71.06
N LYS A 744 -28.31 29.06 71.92
CA LYS A 744 -27.67 29.90 72.95
C LYS A 744 -26.66 30.90 72.36
N TYR A 745 -26.15 30.64 71.15
CA TYR A 745 -25.08 31.42 70.54
C TYR A 745 -25.42 31.89 69.09
N SER A 746 -26.66 31.68 68.64
CA SER A 746 -27.16 32.15 67.34
C SER A 746 -27.80 33.55 67.40
#